data_0072629b0fd49fd710bd2c33e88c498e
#
_entry.id   0072629b0fd49fd710bd2c33e88c498e
#
_cell.length_a   1.000
_cell.length_b   1.000
_cell.length_c   1.000
_cell.angle_alpha   90.00
_cell.angle_beta   90.00
_cell.angle_gamma   90.00
#
_symmetry.space_group_name_H-M   'P 1'
#
loop_
_entity.id
_entity.type
_entity.pdbx_description
1 polymer ?
#
loop_
_entity_poly.entity_id
_entity_poly.type
_entity_poly.pdbx_seq_one_letter_code
_entity_poly.pdbx_strand_id
1 'polypeptide(L)'
;MITTSPAGRAALSADGRIIHLRPVVPEDAAELRALYGGASDESRHLRFFSLGNTQVDAEVTRLTRPAGPEHHAVVAVDDGIVGVASYERLGTSDRAEFAVLVADDWHGRGIGTLLLEELTGRARRAGIREIVGDVLAHNAGMLRVVRGLAPDATVRYDSGVTHVCIPTDPDDMALAELDLRERTAERHSLRPLLAPRSVAVVGAGRTPGGVGHEVLRSLVEHGYTGRLYAVNPHATEVAHCPSYPTVSELPEAVDLLVVAVPAPAVAGVVADAGKAGARTAVVLTSGFGEEGEEGRARQVELLHTAREHGMRLVGPNCLGVANSDPAVRMAATFASGVPAPGGLAVASQSGAVGIAILDHATRSGTGVSTFVSLGNKVDVSGNDLLAYWYDDEATRAVALYLESFGNPRKFARLARAVSRRKPVLAVKSGRSIGGQRAGASHTAAAASPDVAVDSLFAQAGVVRTDTLGELLDAARMLVDQPLPAGSRIGIVGNAGGVNVLAADAAEAAGLVVPEVSDGGNPVDLGAGANPAALAAAIGRMARTGEVDAIVAVFCATRSNQPPEALTAIAGAIDAVPDLPVAVVAIGVTDPPAVLGERRVPVYDLPEQAVTALAHASRYAAWRRTSPGSRPALADIYPAKARSIVDSAVASGGGWQPLTVTSELLACYGIPVVPSIVADSLDAAIQAATRLGFPVALKAADPTIVHKSDLGLVRLSLGDVFALTHAYEAIAAALRRPDPSVVVQPMRRGGVEMVAGIVHDPLFGSLVMAGAGGVHTDLLADRAFQLLPVTDTDAAAMWRRLRSAPLLEGYRGTPPADTAALSDVLARLGRLAEDLPEVAELDLNPLLVFPHGIAAVDAKLRLTATGDEPDPTRRVLREP
;
A
#
# COMPACT_ATOMS: atom_id res chain seq x y z
N MET A 1 -20.73 17.61 31.98
CA MET A 1 -20.11 16.29 32.06
C MET A 1 -20.24 15.69 30.68
N ILE A 2 -19.18 15.78 29.87
CA ILE A 2 -19.12 15.12 28.56
C ILE A 2 -18.84 13.66 28.88
N THR A 3 -19.84 12.81 28.78
CA THR A 3 -19.69 11.35 28.83
C THR A 3 -18.79 10.96 27.67
N THR A 4 -17.57 10.56 27.97
CA THR A 4 -16.67 9.90 26.99
C THR A 4 -17.30 8.59 26.59
N SER A 5 -18.10 8.61 25.52
CA SER A 5 -18.49 7.39 24.82
C SER A 5 -17.21 6.65 24.41
N PRO A 6 -17.10 5.32 24.57
CA PRO A 6 -15.91 4.59 24.14
C PRO A 6 -15.69 4.89 22.65
N ALA A 7 -14.50 5.40 22.33
CA ALA A 7 -14.17 5.88 21.00
C ALA A 7 -14.47 4.81 19.96
N GLY A 8 -15.52 5.03 19.16
CA GLY A 8 -15.92 4.19 18.04
C GLY A 8 -14.97 4.42 16.87
N ARG A 9 -14.78 3.41 16.02
CA ARG A 9 -13.99 3.51 14.78
C ARG A 9 -14.92 3.94 13.64
N ALA A 10 -14.49 4.91 12.85
CA ALA A 10 -15.24 5.35 11.68
C ALA A 10 -14.97 4.43 10.49
N ALA A 11 -16.01 4.01 9.78
CA ALA A 11 -15.98 3.21 8.56
C ALA A 11 -16.95 3.77 7.53
N LEU A 12 -16.83 3.37 6.27
CA LEU A 12 -17.74 3.78 5.21
C LEU A 12 -18.78 2.70 4.91
N SER A 13 -20.03 3.07 4.91
CA SER A 13 -21.13 2.27 4.34
C SER A 13 -20.98 2.16 2.81
N ALA A 14 -21.70 1.26 2.17
CA ALA A 14 -21.61 1.06 0.72
C ALA A 14 -22.03 2.29 -0.09
N ASP A 15 -22.88 3.17 0.46
CA ASP A 15 -23.30 4.44 -0.15
C ASP A 15 -22.37 5.62 0.21
N GLY A 16 -21.23 5.33 0.89
CA GLY A 16 -20.18 6.30 1.19
C GLY A 16 -20.43 7.18 2.42
N ARG A 17 -21.39 6.84 3.29
CA ARG A 17 -21.61 7.54 4.56
C ARG A 17 -20.62 7.05 5.62
N ILE A 18 -20.23 7.93 6.52
CA ILE A 18 -19.42 7.59 7.69
C ILE A 18 -20.32 6.95 8.75
N ILE A 19 -19.95 5.76 9.20
CA ILE A 19 -20.63 5.00 10.26
C ILE A 19 -19.64 4.73 11.37
N HIS A 20 -20.03 4.94 12.60
CA HIS A 20 -19.20 4.64 13.76
C HIS A 20 -19.49 3.24 14.29
N LEU A 21 -18.45 2.40 14.34
CA LEU A 21 -18.51 1.05 14.89
C LEU A 21 -17.86 1.05 16.27
N ARG A 22 -18.57 0.62 17.31
CA ARG A 22 -18.04 0.53 18.67
C ARG A 22 -18.61 -0.66 19.44
N PRO A 23 -17.91 -1.14 20.47
CA PRO A 23 -18.49 -2.11 21.38
C PRO A 23 -19.79 -1.57 22.01
N VAL A 24 -20.71 -2.49 22.28
CA VAL A 24 -21.93 -2.19 23.06
C VAL A 24 -21.54 -1.87 24.49
N VAL A 25 -22.18 -0.86 25.07
CA VAL A 25 -22.04 -0.49 26.47
C VAL A 25 -23.40 -0.59 27.20
N PRO A 26 -23.44 -0.71 28.55
CA PRO A 26 -24.72 -0.83 29.28
C PRO A 26 -25.71 0.32 29.03
N GLU A 27 -25.20 1.51 28.75
CA GLU A 27 -25.98 2.72 28.48
C GLU A 27 -26.78 2.63 27.17
N ASP A 28 -26.38 1.74 26.24
CA ASP A 28 -27.06 1.52 24.97
C ASP A 28 -28.40 0.78 25.10
N ALA A 29 -28.73 0.28 26.28
CA ALA A 29 -29.92 -0.55 26.47
C ALA A 29 -31.22 0.10 26.00
N ALA A 30 -31.38 1.41 26.14
CA ALA A 30 -32.55 2.13 25.67
C ALA A 30 -32.62 2.21 24.14
N GLU A 31 -31.50 2.53 23.48
CA GLU A 31 -31.44 2.64 22.02
C GLU A 31 -31.54 1.25 21.36
N LEU A 32 -30.97 0.21 21.97
CA LEU A 32 -31.11 -1.16 21.50
C LEU A 32 -32.58 -1.61 21.56
N ARG A 33 -33.33 -1.28 22.65
CA ARG A 33 -34.76 -1.55 22.69
C ARG A 33 -35.50 -0.81 21.59
N ALA A 34 -35.14 0.44 21.32
CA ALA A 34 -35.74 1.24 20.24
C ALA A 34 -35.45 0.61 18.87
N LEU A 35 -34.19 0.14 18.62
CA LEU A 35 -33.84 -0.58 17.40
C LEU A 35 -34.68 -1.85 17.19
N TYR A 36 -34.78 -2.71 18.20
CA TYR A 36 -35.61 -3.93 18.13
C TYR A 36 -37.11 -3.65 18.03
N GLY A 37 -37.59 -2.62 18.74
CA GLY A 37 -38.98 -2.18 18.71
C GLY A 37 -39.40 -1.55 17.39
N GLY A 38 -38.47 -0.83 16.74
CA GLY A 38 -38.70 -0.19 15.43
C GLY A 38 -38.54 -1.16 14.23
N ALA A 39 -37.97 -2.32 14.42
CA ALA A 39 -37.84 -3.32 13.36
C ALA A 39 -39.21 -3.87 12.92
N SER A 40 -39.37 -4.10 11.61
CA SER A 40 -40.56 -4.74 11.04
C SER A 40 -40.81 -6.14 11.58
N ASP A 41 -42.05 -6.63 11.44
CA ASP A 41 -42.37 -8.03 11.79
C ASP A 41 -41.49 -9.03 10.99
N GLU A 42 -41.19 -8.70 9.74
CA GLU A 42 -40.29 -9.50 8.91
C GLU A 42 -38.87 -9.53 9.48
N SER A 43 -38.29 -8.38 9.80
CA SER A 43 -36.93 -8.27 10.35
C SER A 43 -36.81 -8.97 11.72
N ARG A 44 -37.85 -8.85 12.57
CA ARG A 44 -37.92 -9.59 13.83
C ARG A 44 -38.01 -11.10 13.62
N HIS A 45 -38.86 -11.52 12.67
CA HIS A 45 -39.00 -12.95 12.34
C HIS A 45 -37.67 -13.53 11.79
N LEU A 46 -37.00 -12.80 10.92
CA LEU A 46 -35.69 -13.19 10.40
C LEU A 46 -34.60 -13.28 11.49
N ARG A 47 -34.72 -12.51 12.58
CA ARG A 47 -33.77 -12.51 13.70
C ARG A 47 -34.07 -13.55 14.76
N PHE A 48 -35.33 -13.74 15.15
CA PHE A 48 -35.72 -14.56 16.30
C PHE A 48 -36.42 -15.86 15.92
N PHE A 49 -36.70 -16.09 14.65
CA PHE A 49 -37.48 -17.26 14.16
C PHE A 49 -38.88 -17.32 14.76
N SER A 50 -39.34 -16.25 15.42
CA SER A 50 -40.65 -16.14 16.08
C SER A 50 -41.16 -14.70 15.96
N LEU A 51 -42.51 -14.50 16.11
CA LEU A 51 -43.16 -13.20 16.00
C LEU A 51 -43.43 -12.50 17.35
N GLY A 52 -42.89 -13.04 18.46
CA GLY A 52 -43.19 -12.54 19.82
C GLY A 52 -42.21 -11.46 20.32
N ASN A 53 -42.74 -10.45 21.08
CA ASN A 53 -41.88 -9.40 21.69
C ASN A 53 -41.17 -9.82 22.99
N THR A 54 -41.46 -11.02 23.52
CA THR A 54 -40.95 -11.50 24.82
C THR A 54 -39.45 -11.74 24.89
N GLN A 55 -38.75 -11.68 23.78
CA GLN A 55 -37.31 -11.94 23.71
C GLN A 55 -36.43 -10.68 23.71
N VAL A 56 -37.01 -9.48 23.48
CA VAL A 56 -36.23 -8.24 23.30
C VAL A 56 -35.45 -7.86 24.58
N ASP A 57 -36.08 -7.89 25.74
CA ASP A 57 -35.42 -7.51 27.00
C ASP A 57 -34.30 -8.52 27.39
N ALA A 58 -34.51 -9.78 27.14
CA ALA A 58 -33.48 -10.81 27.36
C ALA A 58 -32.29 -10.61 26.41
N GLU A 59 -32.57 -10.29 25.15
CA GLU A 59 -31.54 -10.02 24.14
C GLU A 59 -30.75 -8.75 24.47
N VAL A 60 -31.41 -7.65 24.83
CA VAL A 60 -30.75 -6.41 25.25
C VAL A 60 -29.87 -6.65 26.47
N THR A 61 -30.39 -7.42 27.46
CA THR A 61 -29.57 -7.78 28.64
C THR A 61 -28.36 -8.61 28.25
N ARG A 62 -28.46 -9.52 27.28
CA ARG A 62 -27.36 -10.31 26.75
C ARG A 62 -26.34 -9.44 26.04
N LEU A 63 -26.76 -8.52 25.16
CA LEU A 63 -25.91 -7.64 24.37
C LEU A 63 -25.11 -6.64 25.22
N THR A 64 -25.70 -6.18 26.32
CA THR A 64 -25.08 -5.19 27.22
C THR A 64 -24.14 -5.78 28.27
N ARG A 65 -23.91 -7.10 28.23
CA ARG A 65 -22.88 -7.73 29.07
C ARG A 65 -21.48 -7.23 28.72
N PRO A 66 -20.53 -7.22 29.69
CA PRO A 66 -19.15 -6.86 29.40
C PRO A 66 -18.56 -7.68 28.25
N ALA A 67 -17.89 -7.03 27.33
CA ALA A 67 -17.19 -7.71 26.23
C ALA A 67 -16.01 -8.54 26.75
N GLY A 68 -15.80 -9.71 26.15
CA GLY A 68 -14.71 -10.65 26.49
C GLY A 68 -14.49 -11.69 25.40
N PRO A 69 -13.59 -12.65 25.63
CA PRO A 69 -13.32 -13.71 24.65
C PRO A 69 -14.53 -14.61 24.34
N GLU A 70 -15.45 -14.73 25.31
CA GLU A 70 -16.64 -15.58 25.20
C GLU A 70 -17.84 -14.86 24.59
N HIS A 71 -17.88 -13.53 24.68
CA HIS A 71 -18.97 -12.68 24.23
C HIS A 71 -18.45 -11.35 23.72
N HIS A 72 -18.93 -10.93 22.55
CA HIS A 72 -18.70 -9.59 22.06
C HIS A 72 -19.90 -9.07 21.27
N ALA A 73 -20.28 -7.84 21.52
CA ALA A 73 -21.32 -7.14 20.76
C ALA A 73 -20.82 -5.79 20.26
N VAL A 74 -21.20 -5.45 19.02
CA VAL A 74 -20.80 -4.23 18.30
C VAL A 74 -22.02 -3.55 17.76
N VAL A 75 -22.09 -2.22 17.89
CA VAL A 75 -23.12 -1.39 17.27
C VAL A 75 -22.56 -0.56 16.14
N ALA A 76 -23.39 -0.33 15.12
CA ALA A 76 -23.22 0.68 14.08
C ALA A 76 -24.05 1.89 14.44
N VAL A 77 -23.43 3.07 14.49
CA VAL A 77 -24.04 4.33 14.92
C VAL A 77 -23.88 5.37 13.81
N ASP A 78 -24.99 6.04 13.48
CA ASP A 78 -25.05 7.27 12.70
C ASP A 78 -25.68 8.35 13.61
N ASP A 79 -26.93 8.75 13.44
CA ASP A 79 -27.67 9.60 14.40
C ASP A 79 -28.49 8.70 15.35
N GLY A 80 -27.80 7.79 16.08
CA GLY A 80 -28.34 6.72 16.89
C GLY A 80 -27.91 5.32 16.41
N ILE A 81 -28.30 4.29 17.15
CA ILE A 81 -27.94 2.90 16.79
C ILE A 81 -28.76 2.42 15.60
N VAL A 82 -28.09 2.20 14.45
CA VAL A 82 -28.69 1.72 13.20
C VAL A 82 -28.51 0.23 12.95
N GLY A 83 -27.70 -0.45 13.77
CA GLY A 83 -27.53 -1.90 13.69
C GLY A 83 -26.68 -2.44 14.83
N VAL A 84 -26.82 -3.73 15.09
CA VAL A 84 -26.07 -4.46 16.11
C VAL A 84 -25.67 -5.84 15.61
N ALA A 85 -24.45 -6.28 15.95
CA ALA A 85 -24.02 -7.67 15.79
C ALA A 85 -23.35 -8.17 17.05
N SER A 86 -23.46 -9.48 17.31
CA SER A 86 -22.81 -10.11 18.45
C SER A 86 -22.37 -11.53 18.14
N TYR A 87 -21.36 -12.02 18.88
CA TYR A 87 -21.06 -13.46 18.92
C TYR A 87 -21.09 -13.98 20.35
N GLU A 88 -21.40 -15.28 20.47
CA GLU A 88 -21.29 -16.08 21.69
C GLU A 88 -20.45 -17.32 21.38
N ARG A 89 -19.37 -17.53 22.13
CA ARG A 89 -18.54 -18.72 21.97
C ARG A 89 -19.32 -19.99 22.36
N LEU A 90 -19.19 -21.05 21.60
CA LEU A 90 -19.85 -22.32 21.84
C LEU A 90 -19.02 -23.21 22.77
N GLY A 91 -19.24 -23.05 24.08
CA GLY A 91 -18.47 -23.74 25.12
C GLY A 91 -16.98 -23.40 25.06
N THR A 92 -16.12 -24.42 25.10
CA THR A 92 -14.65 -24.25 25.01
C THR A 92 -14.11 -24.43 23.58
N SER A 93 -15.02 -24.47 22.57
CA SER A 93 -14.63 -24.67 21.18
C SER A 93 -14.00 -23.40 20.57
N ASP A 94 -13.38 -23.56 19.41
CA ASP A 94 -12.90 -22.46 18.56
C ASP A 94 -14.00 -21.91 17.62
N ARG A 95 -15.27 -22.10 17.98
CA ARG A 95 -16.48 -21.67 17.25
C ARG A 95 -17.33 -20.74 18.09
N ALA A 96 -17.97 -19.77 17.44
CA ALA A 96 -18.96 -18.91 18.08
C ALA A 96 -20.20 -18.73 17.22
N GLU A 97 -21.36 -18.61 17.87
CA GLU A 97 -22.61 -18.27 17.18
C GLU A 97 -22.73 -16.76 17.02
N PHE A 98 -23.06 -16.28 15.81
CA PHE A 98 -23.28 -14.87 15.55
C PHE A 98 -24.73 -14.50 15.36
N ALA A 99 -25.04 -13.23 15.62
CA ALA A 99 -26.35 -12.65 15.38
C ALA A 99 -26.21 -11.21 14.89
N VAL A 100 -27.08 -10.79 13.96
CA VAL A 100 -27.08 -9.44 13.39
C VAL A 100 -28.50 -8.92 13.27
N LEU A 101 -28.72 -7.65 13.57
CA LEU A 101 -29.92 -6.89 13.23
C LEU A 101 -29.52 -5.51 12.71
N VAL A 102 -30.15 -5.07 11.63
CA VAL A 102 -29.99 -3.73 11.04
C VAL A 102 -31.37 -3.10 10.93
N ALA A 103 -31.50 -1.82 11.22
CA ALA A 103 -32.74 -1.07 11.06
C ALA A 103 -33.21 -1.11 9.60
N ASP A 104 -34.52 -1.24 9.36
CA ASP A 104 -35.10 -1.47 8.04
C ASP A 104 -34.72 -0.36 7.03
N ASP A 105 -34.71 0.90 7.45
CA ASP A 105 -34.30 2.05 6.62
C ASP A 105 -32.81 2.05 6.24
N TRP A 106 -32.03 1.20 6.88
CA TRP A 106 -30.58 1.02 6.64
C TRP A 106 -30.24 -0.25 5.89
N HIS A 107 -31.25 -1.03 5.47
CA HIS A 107 -31.02 -2.19 4.63
C HIS A 107 -30.43 -1.80 3.26
N GLY A 108 -29.60 -2.67 2.69
CA GLY A 108 -28.95 -2.45 1.38
C GLY A 108 -27.76 -1.49 1.37
N ARG A 109 -27.44 -0.83 2.52
CA ARG A 109 -26.32 0.11 2.63
C ARG A 109 -25.02 -0.51 3.14
N GLY A 110 -24.97 -1.86 3.28
CA GLY A 110 -23.78 -2.60 3.71
C GLY A 110 -23.48 -2.59 5.20
N ILE A 111 -24.41 -2.11 6.06
CA ILE A 111 -24.23 -2.04 7.51
C ILE A 111 -24.02 -3.44 8.12
N GLY A 112 -24.84 -4.43 7.71
CA GLY A 112 -24.69 -5.80 8.20
C GLY A 112 -23.34 -6.42 7.85
N THR A 113 -22.79 -6.07 6.68
CA THR A 113 -21.45 -6.51 6.26
C THR A 113 -20.37 -5.86 7.11
N LEU A 114 -20.45 -4.55 7.36
CA LEU A 114 -19.52 -3.81 8.23
C LEU A 114 -19.50 -4.38 9.65
N LEU A 115 -20.68 -4.65 10.21
CA LEU A 115 -20.81 -5.24 11.53
C LEU A 115 -20.18 -6.63 11.60
N LEU A 116 -20.41 -7.48 10.59
CA LEU A 116 -19.83 -8.82 10.55
C LEU A 116 -18.32 -8.81 10.29
N GLU A 117 -17.79 -7.89 9.46
CA GLU A 117 -16.35 -7.70 9.28
C GLU A 117 -15.67 -7.34 10.61
N GLU A 118 -16.24 -6.40 11.37
CA GLU A 118 -15.74 -6.03 12.69
C GLU A 118 -15.82 -7.21 13.67
N LEU A 119 -16.96 -7.91 13.67
CA LEU A 119 -17.20 -9.04 14.56
C LEU A 119 -16.24 -10.20 14.27
N THR A 120 -16.04 -10.55 12.99
CA THR A 120 -15.13 -11.63 12.55
C THR A 120 -13.68 -11.31 12.92
N GLY A 121 -13.24 -10.06 12.74
CA GLY A 121 -11.91 -9.62 13.17
C GLY A 121 -11.74 -9.69 14.69
N ARG A 122 -12.78 -9.43 15.49
CA ARG A 122 -12.77 -9.59 16.95
C ARG A 122 -12.73 -11.07 17.36
N ALA A 123 -13.53 -11.90 16.71
CA ALA A 123 -13.57 -13.34 16.94
C ALA A 123 -12.20 -14.00 16.68
N ARG A 124 -11.54 -13.63 15.58
CA ARG A 124 -10.20 -14.10 15.23
C ARG A 124 -9.18 -13.77 16.34
N ARG A 125 -9.16 -12.52 16.84
CA ARG A 125 -8.28 -12.12 17.97
C ARG A 125 -8.60 -12.85 19.27
N ALA A 126 -9.85 -13.26 19.47
CA ALA A 126 -10.24 -14.10 20.61
C ALA A 126 -9.94 -15.59 20.41
N GLY A 127 -9.25 -15.97 19.31
CA GLY A 127 -8.92 -17.37 19.01
C GLY A 127 -10.09 -18.21 18.49
N ILE A 128 -11.16 -17.56 18.03
CA ILE A 128 -12.30 -18.23 17.37
C ILE A 128 -11.96 -18.36 15.90
N ARG A 129 -12.04 -19.58 15.36
CA ARG A 129 -11.72 -19.90 13.96
C ARG A 129 -12.90 -19.82 13.02
N GLU A 130 -14.11 -20.06 13.56
CA GLU A 130 -15.33 -20.08 12.77
C GLU A 130 -16.46 -19.36 13.53
N ILE A 131 -17.17 -18.47 12.82
CA ILE A 131 -18.46 -17.98 13.32
C ILE A 131 -19.59 -18.68 12.56
N VAL A 132 -20.54 -19.19 13.31
CA VAL A 132 -21.66 -20.00 12.78
C VAL A 132 -22.98 -19.30 13.05
N GLY A 133 -23.97 -19.57 12.24
CA GLY A 133 -25.29 -19.00 12.45
C GLY A 133 -26.37 -19.72 11.65
N ASP A 134 -27.58 -19.63 12.13
CA ASP A 134 -28.76 -20.13 11.47
C ASP A 134 -29.46 -18.98 10.73
N VAL A 135 -29.74 -19.18 9.47
CA VAL A 135 -30.36 -18.20 8.58
C VAL A 135 -31.59 -18.81 7.94
N LEU A 136 -32.76 -18.17 8.03
CA LEU A 136 -33.95 -18.64 7.31
C LEU A 136 -33.68 -18.66 5.80
N ALA A 137 -34.07 -19.75 5.13
CA ALA A 137 -33.73 -20.00 3.73
C ALA A 137 -34.19 -18.87 2.76
N HIS A 138 -35.23 -18.13 3.12
CA HIS A 138 -35.76 -17.01 2.35
C HIS A 138 -35.04 -15.68 2.68
N ASN A 139 -34.14 -15.62 3.66
CA ASN A 139 -33.34 -14.43 3.98
C ASN A 139 -32.19 -14.24 2.97
N ALA A 140 -32.56 -13.87 1.74
CA ALA A 140 -31.59 -13.62 0.68
C ALA A 140 -30.61 -12.49 1.01
N GLY A 141 -31.00 -11.53 1.87
CA GLY A 141 -30.16 -10.43 2.34
C GLY A 141 -28.96 -10.95 3.13
N MET A 142 -29.19 -11.75 4.17
CA MET A 142 -28.13 -12.32 5.01
C MET A 142 -27.26 -13.30 4.23
N LEU A 143 -27.85 -14.16 3.38
CA LEU A 143 -27.08 -15.09 2.56
C LEU A 143 -26.15 -14.38 1.57
N ARG A 144 -26.54 -13.19 1.07
CA ARG A 144 -25.67 -12.33 0.25
C ARG A 144 -24.54 -11.75 1.08
N VAL A 145 -24.79 -11.30 2.30
CA VAL A 145 -23.75 -10.80 3.21
C VAL A 145 -22.75 -11.89 3.53
N VAL A 146 -23.19 -13.10 3.87
CA VAL A 146 -22.31 -14.25 4.16
C VAL A 146 -21.43 -14.59 2.96
N ARG A 147 -21.99 -14.72 1.75
CA ARG A 147 -21.22 -15.00 0.54
C ARG A 147 -20.25 -13.90 0.17
N GLY A 148 -20.63 -12.65 0.41
CA GLY A 148 -19.74 -11.51 0.18
C GLY A 148 -18.60 -11.44 1.20
N LEU A 149 -18.82 -11.87 2.44
CA LEU A 149 -17.81 -11.87 3.49
C LEU A 149 -16.81 -13.00 3.33
N ALA A 150 -17.32 -14.21 3.05
CA ALA A 150 -16.54 -15.42 2.84
C ALA A 150 -17.17 -16.24 1.70
N PRO A 151 -16.63 -16.12 0.47
CA PRO A 151 -17.12 -16.90 -0.68
C PRO A 151 -17.03 -18.41 -0.48
N ASP A 152 -16.08 -18.87 0.35
CA ASP A 152 -15.85 -20.27 0.75
C ASP A 152 -16.67 -20.71 1.96
N ALA A 153 -17.53 -19.84 2.52
CA ALA A 153 -18.39 -20.17 3.65
C ALA A 153 -19.18 -21.46 3.37
N THR A 154 -19.15 -22.37 4.34
CA THR A 154 -19.96 -23.60 4.25
C THR A 154 -21.42 -23.25 4.50
N VAL A 155 -22.28 -23.62 3.57
CA VAL A 155 -23.71 -23.38 3.61
C VAL A 155 -24.45 -24.72 3.51
N ARG A 156 -25.17 -25.10 4.55
CA ARG A 156 -25.97 -26.33 4.57
C ARG A 156 -27.43 -25.99 4.79
N TYR A 157 -28.31 -26.51 3.93
CA TYR A 157 -29.75 -26.37 4.07
C TYR A 157 -30.33 -27.55 4.83
N ASP A 158 -31.10 -27.27 5.86
CA ASP A 158 -31.89 -28.30 6.58
C ASP A 158 -33.24 -27.72 7.03
N SER A 159 -34.32 -28.35 6.64
CA SER A 159 -35.70 -28.13 7.14
C SER A 159 -36.17 -26.65 7.18
N GLY A 160 -35.79 -25.85 6.15
CA GLY A 160 -36.18 -24.43 6.05
C GLY A 160 -35.17 -23.46 6.66
N VAL A 161 -34.13 -23.95 7.30
CA VAL A 161 -33.02 -23.21 7.87
C VAL A 161 -31.74 -23.48 7.07
N THR A 162 -30.94 -22.46 6.90
CA THR A 162 -29.61 -22.53 6.28
C THR A 162 -28.56 -22.33 7.37
N HIS A 163 -27.83 -23.40 7.70
CA HIS A 163 -26.69 -23.33 8.60
C HIS A 163 -25.49 -22.73 7.84
N VAL A 164 -24.95 -21.62 8.30
CA VAL A 164 -23.80 -20.97 7.72
C VAL A 164 -22.60 -21.07 8.65
N CYS A 165 -21.43 -21.29 8.07
CA CYS A 165 -20.16 -21.30 8.79
C CYS A 165 -19.17 -20.41 8.05
N ILE A 166 -18.69 -19.36 8.69
CA ILE A 166 -17.82 -18.33 8.15
C ILE A 166 -16.44 -18.48 8.82
N PRO A 167 -15.38 -18.81 8.08
CA PRO A 167 -14.03 -18.77 8.61
C PRO A 167 -13.66 -17.34 9.07
N THR A 168 -12.96 -17.21 10.18
CA THR A 168 -12.51 -15.91 10.66
C THR A 168 -11.22 -15.43 10.00
N ASP A 169 -10.43 -16.35 9.44
CA ASP A 169 -9.23 -16.03 8.64
C ASP A 169 -9.62 -15.95 7.15
N PRO A 170 -9.58 -14.78 6.53
CA PRO A 170 -10.03 -14.60 5.15
C PRO A 170 -9.03 -15.23 4.17
N ASP A 171 -9.53 -15.89 3.16
CA ASP A 171 -8.78 -16.31 2.00
C ASP A 171 -8.59 -15.16 0.98
N ASP A 172 -7.88 -15.43 -0.12
CA ASP A 172 -7.61 -14.43 -1.16
C ASP A 172 -8.90 -13.93 -1.84
N MET A 173 -9.94 -14.76 -1.93
CA MET A 173 -11.24 -14.38 -2.50
C MET A 173 -12.00 -13.44 -1.57
N ALA A 174 -12.02 -13.73 -0.27
CA ALA A 174 -12.63 -12.85 0.74
C ALA A 174 -11.93 -11.48 0.79
N LEU A 175 -10.60 -11.44 0.67
CA LEU A 175 -9.84 -10.20 0.58
C LEU A 175 -10.15 -9.42 -0.71
N ALA A 176 -10.31 -10.07 -1.84
CA ALA A 176 -10.70 -9.41 -3.09
C ALA A 176 -12.11 -8.79 -3.01
N GLU A 177 -13.05 -9.48 -2.38
CA GLU A 177 -14.39 -8.98 -2.11
C GLU A 177 -14.39 -7.80 -1.13
N LEU A 178 -13.54 -7.85 -0.09
CA LEU A 178 -13.31 -6.73 0.82
C LEU A 178 -12.82 -5.49 0.05
N ASP A 179 -11.84 -5.68 -0.84
CA ASP A 179 -11.29 -4.61 -1.67
C ASP A 179 -12.34 -3.98 -2.58
N LEU A 180 -13.20 -4.79 -3.18
CA LEU A 180 -14.28 -4.31 -4.02
C LEU A 180 -15.27 -3.44 -3.22
N ARG A 181 -15.65 -3.89 -2.02
CA ARG A 181 -16.55 -3.13 -1.13
C ARG A 181 -15.90 -1.83 -0.66
N GLU A 182 -14.62 -1.87 -0.32
CA GLU A 182 -13.87 -0.69 0.10
C GLU A 182 -13.80 0.35 -1.03
N ARG A 183 -13.43 -0.05 -2.25
CA ARG A 183 -13.39 0.84 -3.42
C ARG A 183 -14.75 1.44 -3.73
N THR A 184 -15.82 0.64 -3.64
CA THR A 184 -17.19 1.11 -3.88
C THR A 184 -17.58 2.18 -2.88
N ALA A 185 -17.33 1.94 -1.59
CA ALA A 185 -17.64 2.89 -0.51
C ALA A 185 -16.82 4.19 -0.65
N GLU A 186 -15.51 4.09 -0.91
CA GLU A 186 -14.63 5.26 -1.11
C GLU A 186 -15.06 6.08 -2.33
N ARG A 187 -15.40 5.42 -3.45
CA ARG A 187 -15.87 6.11 -4.65
C ARG A 187 -17.14 6.92 -4.37
N HIS A 188 -18.10 6.36 -3.65
CA HIS A 188 -19.32 7.09 -3.27
C HIS A 188 -19.02 8.24 -2.30
N SER A 189 -18.13 8.02 -1.35
CA SER A 189 -17.69 8.99 -0.36
C SER A 189 -16.97 10.19 -0.98
N LEU A 190 -16.08 9.95 -1.99
CA LEU A 190 -15.28 11.00 -2.62
C LEU A 190 -15.95 11.65 -3.84
N ARG A 191 -17.07 11.14 -4.32
CA ARG A 191 -17.78 11.76 -5.45
C ARG A 191 -18.18 13.21 -5.18
N PRO A 192 -18.73 13.59 -3.99
CA PRO A 192 -19.03 14.98 -3.67
C PRO A 192 -17.81 15.90 -3.62
N LEU A 193 -16.61 15.34 -3.39
CA LEU A 193 -15.35 16.05 -3.39
C LEU A 193 -14.82 16.29 -4.81
N LEU A 194 -14.81 15.24 -5.66
CA LEU A 194 -14.15 15.27 -6.96
C LEU A 194 -15.08 15.58 -8.13
N ALA A 195 -16.39 15.35 -7.98
CA ALA A 195 -17.42 15.69 -8.96
C ALA A 195 -18.64 16.32 -8.26
N PRO A 196 -18.46 17.45 -7.53
CA PRO A 196 -19.56 18.11 -6.82
C PRO A 196 -20.56 18.73 -7.79
N ARG A 197 -21.83 18.77 -7.39
CA ARG A 197 -22.89 19.49 -8.12
C ARG A 197 -23.04 20.93 -7.63
N SER A 198 -22.52 21.21 -6.43
CA SER A 198 -22.51 22.54 -5.83
C SER A 198 -21.25 22.74 -4.99
N VAL A 199 -20.67 23.94 -5.06
CA VAL A 199 -19.47 24.34 -4.33
C VAL A 199 -19.74 25.66 -3.61
N ALA A 200 -19.36 25.75 -2.34
CA ALA A 200 -19.31 27.01 -1.61
C ALA A 200 -17.88 27.33 -1.16
N VAL A 201 -17.44 28.55 -1.36
CA VAL A 201 -16.14 29.04 -0.92
C VAL A 201 -16.30 30.00 0.27
N VAL A 202 -15.85 29.56 1.45
CA VAL A 202 -15.92 30.33 2.69
C VAL A 202 -14.62 31.11 2.89
N GLY A 203 -14.75 32.41 3.18
CA GLY A 203 -13.62 33.32 3.28
C GLY A 203 -13.21 33.94 1.95
N ALA A 204 -14.07 33.89 0.93
CA ALA A 204 -13.89 34.59 -0.32
C ALA A 204 -14.01 36.11 -0.12
N GLY A 205 -12.88 36.82 -0.06
CA GLY A 205 -12.83 38.27 0.08
C GLY A 205 -13.21 38.99 -1.22
N ARG A 206 -13.63 40.28 -1.13
CA ARG A 206 -13.94 41.13 -2.31
C ARG A 206 -12.68 41.55 -3.07
N THR A 207 -11.54 41.62 -2.39
CA THR A 207 -10.28 42.08 -2.98
C THR A 207 -9.50 40.92 -3.60
N PRO A 208 -9.04 41.03 -4.86
CA PRO A 208 -8.16 40.06 -5.49
C PRO A 208 -6.88 39.85 -4.67
N GLY A 209 -6.29 38.65 -4.79
CA GLY A 209 -5.07 38.25 -4.10
C GLY A 209 -5.25 37.48 -2.80
N GLY A 210 -6.49 37.45 -2.24
CA GLY A 210 -6.82 36.55 -1.14
C GLY A 210 -7.08 35.10 -1.62
N VAL A 211 -6.60 34.08 -0.87
CA VAL A 211 -6.73 32.68 -1.27
C VAL A 211 -8.17 32.31 -1.64
N GLY A 212 -9.17 32.65 -0.80
CA GLY A 212 -10.55 32.35 -1.08
C GLY A 212 -11.11 33.06 -2.32
N HIS A 213 -10.65 34.30 -2.58
CA HIS A 213 -11.02 35.02 -3.79
C HIS A 213 -10.46 34.35 -5.05
N GLU A 214 -9.19 33.99 -5.01
CA GLU A 214 -8.52 33.35 -6.16
C GLU A 214 -9.09 31.98 -6.49
N VAL A 215 -9.46 31.18 -5.49
CA VAL A 215 -10.16 29.90 -5.71
C VAL A 215 -11.53 30.13 -6.36
N LEU A 216 -12.29 31.09 -5.88
CA LEU A 216 -13.60 31.39 -6.47
C LEU A 216 -13.44 31.87 -7.92
N ARG A 217 -12.46 32.75 -8.17
CA ARG A 217 -12.11 33.23 -9.51
C ARG A 217 -11.69 32.07 -10.43
N SER A 218 -10.83 31.15 -9.93
CA SER A 218 -10.39 29.98 -10.67
C SER A 218 -11.55 29.08 -11.10
N LEU A 219 -12.52 28.84 -10.20
CA LEU A 219 -13.74 28.07 -10.52
C LEU A 219 -14.56 28.74 -11.63
N VAL A 220 -14.72 30.08 -11.59
CA VAL A 220 -15.44 30.84 -12.61
C VAL A 220 -14.71 30.82 -13.95
N GLU A 221 -13.40 31.10 -13.98
CA GLU A 221 -12.59 31.19 -15.19
C GLU A 221 -12.48 29.83 -15.92
N HIS A 222 -12.39 28.72 -15.17
CA HIS A 222 -12.38 27.37 -15.75
C HIS A 222 -13.78 26.84 -16.13
N GLY A 223 -14.83 27.62 -15.83
CA GLY A 223 -16.21 27.33 -16.25
C GLY A 223 -16.80 26.13 -15.51
N TYR A 224 -16.64 26.10 -14.19
CA TYR A 224 -17.27 25.08 -13.35
C TYR A 224 -18.76 24.91 -13.69
N THR A 225 -19.19 23.68 -13.92
CA THR A 225 -20.51 23.38 -14.47
C THR A 225 -21.63 23.32 -13.42
N GLY A 226 -21.26 23.19 -12.13
CA GLY A 226 -22.22 23.14 -11.02
C GLY A 226 -22.59 24.51 -10.47
N ARG A 227 -23.37 24.51 -9.38
CA ARG A 227 -23.75 25.75 -8.68
C ARG A 227 -22.59 26.22 -7.80
N LEU A 228 -22.33 27.54 -7.84
CA LEU A 228 -21.21 28.15 -7.15
C LEU A 228 -21.66 29.28 -6.23
N TYR A 229 -21.20 29.26 -4.99
CA TYR A 229 -21.56 30.22 -3.96
C TYR A 229 -20.32 30.76 -3.26
N ALA A 230 -20.37 32.06 -2.91
CA ALA A 230 -19.44 32.65 -1.97
C ALA A 230 -20.05 32.70 -0.58
N VAL A 231 -19.27 32.59 0.48
CA VAL A 231 -19.70 32.85 1.85
C VAL A 231 -18.82 33.95 2.42
N ASN A 232 -19.42 35.12 2.58
CA ASN A 232 -18.79 36.34 3.12
C ASN A 232 -19.84 37.26 3.80
N PRO A 233 -19.72 37.54 5.11
CA PRO A 233 -20.69 38.33 5.83
C PRO A 233 -20.79 39.81 5.39
N HIS A 234 -19.85 40.27 4.56
CA HIS A 234 -19.74 41.70 4.16
C HIS A 234 -19.97 41.94 2.66
N ALA A 235 -20.44 40.90 1.93
CA ALA A 235 -20.66 41.01 0.48
C ALA A 235 -21.93 40.26 0.06
N THR A 236 -22.66 40.79 -0.92
CA THR A 236 -23.76 40.10 -1.60
C THR A 236 -23.31 39.39 -2.89
N GLU A 237 -22.13 39.74 -3.38
CA GLU A 237 -21.50 39.13 -4.56
C GLU A 237 -19.98 39.20 -4.43
N VAL A 238 -19.27 38.13 -4.85
CA VAL A 238 -17.81 38.07 -4.94
C VAL A 238 -17.44 37.33 -6.24
N ALA A 239 -16.55 37.93 -7.05
CA ALA A 239 -16.09 37.36 -8.32
C ALA A 239 -17.25 36.88 -9.23
N HIS A 240 -18.30 37.66 -9.35
CA HIS A 240 -19.54 37.36 -10.10
C HIS A 240 -20.36 36.15 -9.56
N CYS A 241 -20.10 35.74 -8.32
CA CYS A 241 -20.89 34.69 -7.67
C CYS A 241 -21.75 35.26 -6.56
N PRO A 242 -22.99 34.76 -6.35
CA PRO A 242 -23.82 35.18 -5.23
C PRO A 242 -23.14 34.84 -3.91
N SER A 243 -23.17 35.77 -2.96
CA SER A 243 -22.54 35.63 -1.66
C SER A 243 -23.58 35.66 -0.53
N TYR A 244 -23.40 34.79 0.44
CA TYR A 244 -24.24 34.64 1.62
C TYR A 244 -23.44 34.91 2.89
N PRO A 245 -24.05 35.44 3.96
CA PRO A 245 -23.32 35.75 5.19
C PRO A 245 -22.73 34.54 5.90
N THR A 246 -23.46 33.41 5.89
CA THR A 246 -23.10 32.15 6.57
C THR A 246 -23.40 30.95 5.68
N VAL A 247 -22.83 29.79 6.00
CA VAL A 247 -23.12 28.55 5.28
C VAL A 247 -24.56 28.08 5.47
N SER A 248 -25.15 28.34 6.63
CA SER A 248 -26.53 28.00 6.93
C SER A 248 -27.57 28.81 6.16
N GLU A 249 -27.18 29.95 5.57
CA GLU A 249 -28.05 30.77 4.74
C GLU A 249 -27.97 30.45 3.24
N LEU A 250 -27.14 29.47 2.86
CA LEU A 250 -27.09 28.98 1.49
C LEU A 250 -28.41 28.38 1.05
N PRO A 251 -28.80 28.50 -0.23
CA PRO A 251 -30.14 28.04 -0.70
C PRO A 251 -30.27 26.53 -0.73
N GLU A 252 -29.18 25.79 -0.54
CA GLU A 252 -29.15 24.33 -0.52
C GLU A 252 -27.95 23.80 0.27
N ALA A 253 -27.98 22.52 0.66
CA ALA A 253 -26.83 21.78 1.14
C ALA A 253 -25.82 21.61 0.01
N VAL A 254 -24.57 22.05 0.22
CA VAL A 254 -23.53 21.95 -0.80
C VAL A 254 -22.79 20.62 -0.76
N ASP A 255 -22.40 20.09 -1.91
CA ASP A 255 -21.61 18.89 -1.99
C ASP A 255 -20.17 19.15 -1.50
N LEU A 256 -19.57 20.29 -1.85
CA LEU A 256 -18.20 20.65 -1.51
C LEU A 256 -18.12 22.03 -0.86
N LEU A 257 -17.49 22.09 0.30
CA LEU A 257 -17.11 23.32 0.98
C LEU A 257 -15.60 23.57 0.79
N VAL A 258 -15.20 24.75 0.31
CA VAL A 258 -13.80 25.18 0.28
C VAL A 258 -13.59 26.23 1.37
N VAL A 259 -12.65 25.99 2.29
CA VAL A 259 -12.48 26.80 3.50
C VAL A 259 -11.14 27.54 3.43
N ALA A 260 -11.24 28.89 3.46
CA ALA A 260 -10.09 29.81 3.42
C ALA A 260 -10.21 30.89 4.51
N VAL A 261 -10.62 30.52 5.73
CA VAL A 261 -10.68 31.40 6.91
C VAL A 261 -9.52 31.10 7.86
N PRO A 262 -9.18 32.03 8.80
CA PRO A 262 -8.13 31.76 9.79
C PRO A 262 -8.33 30.47 10.57
N ALA A 263 -7.26 29.75 10.90
CA ALA A 263 -7.28 28.41 11.51
C ALA A 263 -8.22 28.25 12.73
N PRO A 264 -8.28 29.20 13.69
CA PRO A 264 -9.21 29.08 14.83
C PRO A 264 -10.71 29.06 14.47
N ALA A 265 -11.07 29.56 13.29
CA ALA A 265 -12.47 29.63 12.84
C ALA A 265 -12.88 28.40 12.03
N VAL A 266 -11.93 27.60 11.56
CA VAL A 266 -12.20 26.51 10.60
C VAL A 266 -13.12 25.44 11.18
N ALA A 267 -12.89 24.97 12.41
CA ALA A 267 -13.74 23.94 13.03
C ALA A 267 -15.20 24.40 13.17
N GLY A 268 -15.41 25.66 13.57
CA GLY A 268 -16.77 26.26 13.65
C GLY A 268 -17.47 26.32 12.29
N VAL A 269 -16.75 26.71 11.23
CA VAL A 269 -17.28 26.74 9.86
C VAL A 269 -17.65 25.34 9.38
N VAL A 270 -16.81 24.34 9.65
CA VAL A 270 -17.05 22.94 9.27
C VAL A 270 -18.27 22.39 10.04
N ALA A 271 -18.41 22.69 11.34
CA ALA A 271 -19.57 22.31 12.13
C ALA A 271 -20.89 22.92 11.58
N ASP A 272 -20.88 24.20 11.23
CA ASP A 272 -22.04 24.87 10.67
C ASP A 272 -22.40 24.32 9.29
N ALA A 273 -21.39 24.03 8.47
CA ALA A 273 -21.59 23.40 7.17
C ALA A 273 -22.14 21.96 7.28
N GLY A 274 -21.64 21.19 8.26
CA GLY A 274 -22.14 19.84 8.53
C GLY A 274 -23.60 19.84 8.95
N LYS A 275 -24.00 20.74 9.86
CA LYS A 275 -25.40 20.94 10.24
C LYS A 275 -26.27 21.35 9.05
N ALA A 276 -25.73 22.12 8.10
CA ALA A 276 -26.38 22.49 6.86
C ALA A 276 -26.42 21.38 5.81
N GLY A 277 -25.83 20.22 6.10
CA GLY A 277 -25.83 19.03 5.22
C GLY A 277 -24.71 18.99 4.19
N ALA A 278 -23.64 19.79 4.33
CA ALA A 278 -22.46 19.68 3.48
C ALA A 278 -21.79 18.31 3.63
N ARG A 279 -21.29 17.75 2.53
CA ARG A 279 -20.78 16.37 2.49
C ARG A 279 -19.27 16.26 2.54
N THR A 280 -18.57 17.25 1.99
CA THR A 280 -17.09 17.24 1.92
C THR A 280 -16.54 18.64 2.15
N ALA A 281 -15.32 18.71 2.69
CA ALA A 281 -14.62 19.99 2.88
C ALA A 281 -13.17 19.90 2.37
N VAL A 282 -12.70 20.99 1.73
CA VAL A 282 -11.30 21.22 1.39
C VAL A 282 -10.81 22.41 2.21
N VAL A 283 -9.89 22.18 3.13
CA VAL A 283 -9.34 23.20 4.03
C VAL A 283 -8.00 23.66 3.52
N LEU A 284 -7.97 24.85 2.93
CA LEU A 284 -6.76 25.44 2.35
C LEU A 284 -5.86 26.04 3.44
N THR A 285 -6.46 26.46 4.54
CA THR A 285 -5.83 27.16 5.65
C THR A 285 -4.72 26.34 6.30
N SER A 286 -3.57 26.98 6.55
CA SER A 286 -2.48 26.49 7.40
C SER A 286 -2.72 26.85 8.88
N GLY A 287 -1.82 26.43 9.78
CA GLY A 287 -1.95 26.68 11.22
C GLY A 287 -2.46 25.46 12.00
N PHE A 288 -2.16 24.28 11.51
CA PHE A 288 -2.56 22.99 12.08
C PHE A 288 -1.33 22.15 12.49
N GLY A 289 -1.31 20.87 12.21
CA GLY A 289 -0.28 19.94 12.69
C GLY A 289 1.17 20.33 12.36
N GLU A 290 1.40 21.14 11.35
CA GLU A 290 2.70 21.71 10.98
C GLU A 290 3.19 22.80 11.96
N GLU A 291 2.30 23.41 12.76
CA GLU A 291 2.66 24.46 13.74
C GLU A 291 2.86 23.94 15.18
N GLY A 292 3.10 22.64 15.35
CA GLY A 292 3.42 22.06 16.64
C GLY A 292 2.21 21.55 17.42
N GLU A 293 2.27 21.51 18.74
CA GLU A 293 1.32 20.78 19.59
C GLU A 293 -0.09 21.40 19.56
N GLU A 294 -0.19 22.71 19.66
CA GLU A 294 -1.47 23.42 19.59
C GLU A 294 -2.14 23.25 18.21
N GLY A 295 -1.32 23.29 17.14
CA GLY A 295 -1.80 23.02 15.79
C GLY A 295 -2.27 21.57 15.62
N ARG A 296 -1.59 20.60 16.24
CA ARG A 296 -2.06 19.20 16.24
C ARG A 296 -3.38 19.04 16.98
N ALA A 297 -3.57 19.71 18.12
CA ALA A 297 -4.84 19.68 18.84
C ALA A 297 -5.98 20.23 17.98
N ARG A 298 -5.79 21.38 17.32
CA ARG A 298 -6.76 21.94 16.36
C ARG A 298 -7.06 20.99 15.20
N GLN A 299 -6.06 20.27 14.73
CA GLN A 299 -6.22 19.29 13.64
C GLN A 299 -7.08 18.09 14.05
N VAL A 300 -6.90 17.58 15.25
CA VAL A 300 -7.71 16.50 15.83
C VAL A 300 -9.16 16.96 16.02
N GLU A 301 -9.37 18.16 16.58
CA GLU A 301 -10.69 18.77 16.73
C GLU A 301 -11.39 18.92 15.38
N LEU A 302 -10.69 19.41 14.36
CA LEU A 302 -11.25 19.58 13.02
C LEU A 302 -11.72 18.24 12.43
N LEU A 303 -10.90 17.17 12.54
CA LEU A 303 -11.27 15.84 12.05
C LEU A 303 -12.49 15.30 12.80
N HIS A 304 -12.50 15.44 14.12
CA HIS A 304 -13.62 14.99 14.94
C HIS A 304 -14.92 15.69 14.55
N THR A 305 -14.87 17.03 14.44
CA THR A 305 -16.01 17.84 13.99
C THR A 305 -16.52 17.42 12.61
N ALA A 306 -15.63 17.23 11.65
CA ALA A 306 -16.03 16.79 10.31
C ALA A 306 -16.74 15.42 10.34
N ARG A 307 -16.21 14.48 11.11
CA ARG A 307 -16.76 13.12 11.22
C ARG A 307 -18.06 13.04 11.98
N GLU A 308 -18.23 13.84 13.04
CA GLU A 308 -19.51 13.98 13.75
C GLU A 308 -20.67 14.37 12.82
N HIS A 309 -20.34 15.10 11.76
CA HIS A 309 -21.31 15.51 10.75
C HIS A 309 -21.26 14.70 9.45
N GLY A 310 -20.59 13.55 9.44
CA GLY A 310 -20.50 12.67 8.28
C GLY A 310 -19.74 13.28 7.09
N MET A 311 -18.87 14.27 7.30
CA MET A 311 -18.13 14.97 6.25
C MET A 311 -16.74 14.34 6.02
N ARG A 312 -16.35 14.20 4.75
CA ARG A 312 -14.96 13.88 4.38
C ARG A 312 -14.16 15.18 4.25
N LEU A 313 -12.85 15.10 4.56
CA LEU A 313 -11.97 16.25 4.65
C LEU A 313 -10.69 16.08 3.84
N VAL A 314 -10.35 17.07 3.00
CA VAL A 314 -9.02 17.21 2.35
C VAL A 314 -8.24 18.35 3.00
N GLY A 315 -6.96 18.16 3.22
CA GLY A 315 -6.11 19.10 3.93
C GLY A 315 -6.03 18.76 5.43
N PRO A 316 -5.97 19.76 6.33
CA PRO A 316 -5.74 21.18 6.07
C PRO A 316 -4.38 21.48 5.44
N ASN A 317 -4.06 22.78 5.24
CA ASN A 317 -2.81 23.22 4.68
C ASN A 317 -2.56 22.63 3.27
N CYS A 318 -3.51 22.79 2.36
CA CYS A 318 -3.44 22.22 1.01
C CYS A 318 -3.63 23.28 -0.08
N LEU A 319 -3.24 22.96 -1.31
CA LEU A 319 -3.40 23.83 -2.48
C LEU A 319 -4.83 23.80 -3.06
N GLY A 320 -5.62 22.78 -2.73
CA GLY A 320 -6.94 22.59 -3.27
C GLY A 320 -7.08 21.35 -4.15
N VAL A 321 -8.17 21.30 -4.91
CA VAL A 321 -8.53 20.17 -5.78
C VAL A 321 -8.97 20.65 -7.16
N ALA A 322 -8.75 19.85 -8.19
CA ALA A 322 -9.25 20.11 -9.53
C ALA A 322 -9.72 18.83 -10.22
N ASN A 323 -10.73 18.96 -11.07
CA ASN A 323 -11.21 17.92 -11.98
C ASN A 323 -11.46 18.55 -13.34
N SER A 324 -10.76 18.09 -14.34
CA SER A 324 -10.82 18.64 -15.70
C SER A 324 -11.85 17.96 -16.60
N ASP A 325 -12.62 16.99 -16.07
CA ASP A 325 -13.71 16.37 -16.80
C ASP A 325 -14.63 17.47 -17.39
N PRO A 326 -14.89 17.47 -18.70
CA PRO A 326 -15.78 18.45 -19.34
C PRO A 326 -17.17 18.58 -18.70
N ALA A 327 -17.66 17.54 -18.04
CA ALA A 327 -18.91 17.56 -17.30
C ALA A 327 -18.80 18.25 -15.92
N VAL A 328 -17.60 18.49 -15.42
CA VAL A 328 -17.35 19.05 -14.06
C VAL A 328 -16.60 20.37 -14.14
N ARG A 329 -15.48 20.44 -14.83
CA ARG A 329 -14.60 21.60 -15.01
C ARG A 329 -14.25 22.33 -13.69
N MET A 330 -14.00 21.58 -12.65
CA MET A 330 -13.75 22.13 -11.32
C MET A 330 -12.27 22.49 -11.14
N ALA A 331 -12.00 23.74 -10.80
CA ALA A 331 -10.66 24.23 -10.44
C ALA A 331 -10.73 24.91 -9.05
N ALA A 332 -11.04 24.15 -8.01
CA ALA A 332 -11.09 24.61 -6.62
C ALA A 332 -9.66 24.64 -6.02
N THR A 333 -8.81 25.45 -6.61
CA THR A 333 -7.39 25.63 -6.27
C THR A 333 -6.96 27.07 -6.50
N PHE A 334 -5.93 27.51 -5.76
CA PHE A 334 -5.29 28.79 -5.99
C PHE A 334 -3.95 28.66 -6.75
N ALA A 335 -3.74 27.53 -7.43
CA ALA A 335 -2.66 27.39 -8.41
C ALA A 335 -2.84 28.37 -9.57
N SER A 336 -1.73 28.82 -10.19
CA SER A 336 -1.75 29.80 -11.28
C SER A 336 -2.39 29.28 -12.58
N GLY A 337 -2.60 27.97 -12.70
CA GLY A 337 -3.24 27.31 -13.84
C GLY A 337 -3.54 25.86 -13.58
N VAL A 338 -4.49 25.31 -14.32
CA VAL A 338 -4.83 23.90 -14.35
C VAL A 338 -4.57 23.38 -15.75
N PRO A 339 -3.84 22.26 -15.93
CA PRO A 339 -3.58 21.67 -17.24
C PRO A 339 -4.86 21.33 -18.00
N ALA A 340 -4.73 21.19 -19.31
CA ALA A 340 -5.82 20.71 -20.17
C ALA A 340 -6.34 19.35 -19.71
N PRO A 341 -7.59 19.00 -20.05
CA PRO A 341 -8.14 17.68 -19.79
C PRO A 341 -7.27 16.55 -20.36
N GLY A 342 -7.08 15.49 -19.58
CA GLY A 342 -6.30 14.33 -19.99
C GLY A 342 -6.35 13.17 -19.01
N GLY A 343 -5.45 12.20 -19.15
CA GLY A 343 -5.50 10.93 -18.45
C GLY A 343 -4.68 10.83 -17.16
N LEU A 344 -3.96 11.88 -16.74
CA LEU A 344 -3.11 11.81 -15.56
C LEU A 344 -3.86 12.27 -14.29
N ALA A 345 -4.05 11.38 -13.33
CA ALA A 345 -4.50 11.77 -12.00
C ALA A 345 -3.29 12.08 -11.11
N VAL A 346 -3.36 13.14 -10.30
CA VAL A 346 -2.25 13.61 -9.48
C VAL A 346 -2.67 13.77 -8.03
N ALA A 347 -1.91 13.19 -7.11
CA ALA A 347 -1.99 13.54 -5.69
C ALA A 347 -0.63 14.02 -5.17
N SER A 348 -0.64 15.16 -4.49
CA SER A 348 0.57 15.73 -3.90
C SER A 348 0.37 16.03 -2.42
N GLN A 349 1.31 15.59 -1.58
CA GLN A 349 1.33 15.97 -0.15
C GLN A 349 1.96 17.35 0.09
N SER A 350 2.66 17.90 -0.91
CA SER A 350 3.22 19.24 -0.88
C SER A 350 2.49 20.16 -1.86
N GLY A 351 2.03 21.31 -1.41
CA GLY A 351 1.41 22.32 -2.27
C GLY A 351 2.37 22.85 -3.33
N ALA A 352 3.62 23.16 -2.94
CA ALA A 352 4.64 23.67 -3.86
C ALA A 352 5.00 22.65 -4.96
N VAL A 353 5.16 21.38 -4.59
CA VAL A 353 5.39 20.31 -5.57
C VAL A 353 4.16 20.12 -6.45
N GLY A 354 2.96 20.25 -5.90
CA GLY A 354 1.72 20.26 -6.67
C GLY A 354 1.71 21.34 -7.75
N ILE A 355 2.12 22.56 -7.42
CA ILE A 355 2.27 23.68 -8.38
C ILE A 355 3.30 23.31 -9.47
N ALA A 356 4.46 22.77 -9.09
CA ALA A 356 5.49 22.36 -10.06
C ALA A 356 4.99 21.27 -11.02
N ILE A 357 4.21 20.31 -10.52
CA ILE A 357 3.59 19.25 -11.36
C ILE A 357 2.60 19.87 -12.35
N LEU A 358 1.69 20.73 -11.89
CA LEU A 358 0.68 21.35 -12.74
C LEU A 358 1.31 22.25 -13.81
N ASP A 359 2.32 23.06 -13.45
CA ASP A 359 3.06 23.92 -14.37
C ASP A 359 3.79 23.08 -15.44
N HIS A 360 4.51 22.03 -15.04
CA HIS A 360 5.18 21.15 -15.99
C HIS A 360 4.19 20.43 -16.89
N ALA A 361 3.08 19.90 -16.33
CA ALA A 361 2.04 19.25 -17.11
C ALA A 361 1.45 20.18 -18.18
N THR A 362 1.24 21.45 -17.83
CA THR A 362 0.77 22.47 -18.78
C THR A 362 1.80 22.69 -19.91
N ARG A 363 3.07 22.89 -19.59
CA ARG A 363 4.12 23.11 -20.58
C ARG A 363 4.40 21.88 -21.45
N SER A 364 4.36 20.69 -20.88
CA SER A 364 4.61 19.44 -21.58
C SER A 364 3.37 18.88 -22.32
N GLY A 365 2.24 19.60 -22.31
CA GLY A 365 1.00 19.15 -22.91
C GLY A 365 0.40 17.90 -22.28
N THR A 366 0.83 17.54 -21.06
CA THR A 366 0.29 16.38 -20.34
C THR A 366 -1.06 16.76 -19.76
N GLY A 367 -2.12 16.12 -20.26
CA GLY A 367 -3.46 16.37 -19.76
C GLY A 367 -3.68 15.71 -18.39
N VAL A 368 -4.31 16.45 -17.49
CA VAL A 368 -4.63 15.97 -16.14
C VAL A 368 -6.12 15.65 -16.05
N SER A 369 -6.49 14.51 -15.45
CA SER A 369 -7.89 14.16 -15.15
C SER A 369 -8.35 14.80 -13.86
N THR A 370 -7.59 14.56 -12.79
CA THR A 370 -7.86 15.11 -11.46
C THR A 370 -6.55 15.49 -10.77
N PHE A 371 -6.62 16.54 -9.94
CA PHE A 371 -5.53 16.97 -9.07
C PHE A 371 -6.05 17.10 -7.64
N VAL A 372 -5.34 16.54 -6.67
CA VAL A 372 -5.64 16.66 -5.24
C VAL A 372 -4.38 17.01 -4.47
N SER A 373 -4.37 18.18 -3.84
CA SER A 373 -3.37 18.52 -2.84
C SER A 373 -3.84 18.02 -1.47
N LEU A 374 -3.12 17.07 -0.91
CA LEU A 374 -3.51 16.40 0.34
C LEU A 374 -3.19 17.20 1.60
N GLY A 375 -2.21 18.12 1.53
CA GLY A 375 -1.75 18.88 2.70
C GLY A 375 -1.34 17.97 3.86
N ASN A 376 -1.83 18.25 5.05
CA ASN A 376 -1.58 17.43 6.25
C ASN A 376 -2.27 16.04 6.19
N LYS A 377 -3.15 15.81 5.21
CA LYS A 377 -3.90 14.56 4.96
C LYS A 377 -4.53 13.96 6.22
N VAL A 378 -5.31 14.76 6.90
CA VAL A 378 -5.90 14.37 8.20
C VAL A 378 -6.98 13.29 8.05
N ASP A 379 -7.74 13.29 6.95
CA ASP A 379 -8.76 12.28 6.61
C ASP A 379 -8.46 11.65 5.25
N VAL A 380 -8.77 12.32 4.13
CA VAL A 380 -8.53 11.80 2.80
C VAL A 380 -7.03 11.70 2.51
N SER A 381 -6.62 10.53 2.03
CA SER A 381 -5.24 10.18 1.76
C SER A 381 -5.04 9.65 0.34
N GLY A 382 -3.80 9.37 -0.04
CA GLY A 382 -3.50 8.71 -1.32
C GLY A 382 -4.16 7.34 -1.47
N ASN A 383 -4.42 6.63 -0.37
CA ASN A 383 -5.11 5.33 -0.40
C ASN A 383 -6.56 5.47 -0.88
N ASP A 384 -7.26 6.47 -0.37
CA ASP A 384 -8.66 6.74 -0.70
C ASP A 384 -8.80 7.19 -2.16
N LEU A 385 -7.83 8.00 -2.63
CA LEU A 385 -7.75 8.43 -4.03
C LEU A 385 -7.42 7.28 -4.98
N LEU A 386 -6.51 6.37 -4.60
CA LEU A 386 -6.23 5.15 -5.38
C LEU A 386 -7.48 4.28 -5.53
N ALA A 387 -8.27 4.13 -4.45
CA ALA A 387 -9.53 3.43 -4.48
C ALA A 387 -10.54 4.09 -5.43
N TYR A 388 -10.61 5.42 -5.44
CA TYR A 388 -11.47 6.19 -6.36
C TYR A 388 -11.01 6.03 -7.82
N TRP A 389 -9.72 6.22 -8.09
CA TRP A 389 -9.17 6.18 -9.45
C TRP A 389 -9.12 4.79 -10.08
N TYR A 390 -9.26 3.73 -9.29
CA TYR A 390 -9.30 2.36 -9.80
C TYR A 390 -10.36 2.19 -10.90
N ASP A 391 -11.57 2.69 -10.69
CA ASP A 391 -12.70 2.60 -11.61
C ASP A 391 -12.98 3.90 -12.39
N ASP A 392 -12.18 4.96 -12.19
CA ASP A 392 -12.34 6.22 -12.91
C ASP A 392 -11.83 6.08 -14.35
N GLU A 393 -12.73 6.10 -15.34
CA GLU A 393 -12.39 5.92 -16.77
C GLU A 393 -11.59 7.09 -17.34
N ALA A 394 -11.74 8.30 -16.79
CA ALA A 394 -10.97 9.46 -17.20
C ALA A 394 -9.48 9.33 -16.82
N THR A 395 -9.17 8.58 -15.76
CA THR A 395 -7.82 8.37 -15.29
C THR A 395 -7.17 7.18 -15.97
N ARG A 396 -6.07 7.41 -16.71
CA ARG A 396 -5.25 6.39 -17.39
C ARG A 396 -3.95 6.08 -16.67
N ALA A 397 -3.40 7.03 -15.93
CA ALA A 397 -2.22 6.87 -15.08
C ALA A 397 -2.37 7.71 -13.81
N VAL A 398 -1.67 7.33 -12.75
CA VAL A 398 -1.67 8.03 -11.46
C VAL A 398 -0.24 8.47 -11.12
N ALA A 399 -0.04 9.74 -10.75
CA ALA A 399 1.22 10.27 -10.26
C ALA A 399 1.07 10.72 -8.79
N LEU A 400 1.94 10.20 -7.93
CA LEU A 400 1.93 10.46 -6.49
C LEU A 400 3.23 11.13 -6.05
N TYR A 401 3.12 12.25 -5.36
CA TYR A 401 4.20 12.80 -4.56
C TYR A 401 3.94 12.47 -3.09
N LEU A 402 4.84 11.71 -2.47
CA LEU A 402 4.67 11.16 -1.13
C LEU A 402 5.78 11.64 -0.19
N GLU A 403 5.39 12.19 0.95
CA GLU A 403 6.28 12.50 2.08
C GLU A 403 6.19 11.41 3.17
N SER A 404 5.00 10.86 3.36
CA SER A 404 4.74 9.79 4.32
C SER A 404 3.58 8.91 3.86
N PHE A 405 3.57 7.66 4.32
CA PHE A 405 2.43 6.77 4.19
C PHE A 405 1.44 6.98 5.35
N GLY A 406 0.15 6.84 5.09
CA GLY A 406 -0.85 6.73 6.14
C GLY A 406 -0.87 5.30 6.69
N ASN A 407 -1.35 4.36 5.86
CA ASN A 407 -1.32 2.94 6.12
C ASN A 407 -0.59 2.25 4.94
N PRO A 408 0.69 1.86 5.09
CA PRO A 408 1.47 1.27 4.00
C PRO A 408 0.91 -0.08 3.52
N ARG A 409 0.33 -0.88 4.42
CA ARG A 409 -0.28 -2.18 4.05
C ARG A 409 -1.51 -1.96 3.15
N LYS A 410 -2.39 -1.03 3.52
CA LYS A 410 -3.53 -0.60 2.68
C LYS A 410 -3.03 -0.03 1.35
N PHE A 411 -1.97 0.80 1.38
CA PHE A 411 -1.35 1.35 0.18
C PHE A 411 -0.84 0.24 -0.75
N ALA A 412 -0.07 -0.72 -0.23
CA ALA A 412 0.48 -1.81 -1.03
C ALA A 412 -0.62 -2.61 -1.75
N ARG A 413 -1.71 -2.94 -1.04
CA ARG A 413 -2.85 -3.68 -1.57
C ARG A 413 -3.59 -2.89 -2.65
N LEU A 414 -3.95 -1.64 -2.39
CA LEU A 414 -4.67 -0.78 -3.33
C LEU A 414 -3.79 -0.41 -4.54
N ALA A 415 -2.53 -0.03 -4.31
CA ALA A 415 -1.60 0.30 -5.38
C ALA A 415 -1.36 -0.91 -6.30
N ARG A 416 -1.21 -2.13 -5.73
CA ARG A 416 -1.08 -3.37 -6.53
C ARG A 416 -2.32 -3.61 -7.40
N ALA A 417 -3.52 -3.42 -6.85
CA ALA A 417 -4.77 -3.56 -7.60
C ALA A 417 -4.86 -2.52 -8.73
N VAL A 418 -4.56 -1.25 -8.45
CA VAL A 418 -4.56 -0.18 -9.45
C VAL A 418 -3.49 -0.43 -10.50
N SER A 419 -2.25 -0.78 -10.11
CA SER A 419 -1.12 -1.02 -11.03
C SER A 419 -1.37 -2.18 -11.99
N ARG A 420 -2.25 -3.12 -11.67
CA ARG A 420 -2.68 -4.18 -12.63
C ARG A 420 -3.56 -3.62 -13.75
N ARG A 421 -4.18 -2.48 -13.57
CA ARG A 421 -5.07 -1.84 -14.57
C ARG A 421 -4.45 -0.60 -15.20
N LYS A 422 -3.82 0.26 -14.38
CA LYS A 422 -3.32 1.59 -14.75
C LYS A 422 -1.96 1.81 -14.11
N PRO A 423 -0.97 2.41 -14.78
CA PRO A 423 0.31 2.70 -14.14
C PRO A 423 0.14 3.67 -12.97
N VAL A 424 0.78 3.33 -11.86
CA VAL A 424 0.95 4.18 -10.68
C VAL A 424 2.42 4.55 -10.59
N LEU A 425 2.71 5.83 -10.66
CA LEU A 425 4.06 6.38 -10.53
C LEU A 425 4.18 7.11 -9.19
N ALA A 426 5.35 7.04 -8.56
CA ALA A 426 5.56 7.74 -7.31
C ALA A 426 6.98 8.26 -7.14
N VAL A 427 7.08 9.49 -6.63
CA VAL A 427 8.28 10.06 -6.02
C VAL A 427 8.09 10.08 -4.50
N LYS A 428 9.02 9.49 -3.76
CA LYS A 428 9.05 9.54 -2.29
C LYS A 428 10.19 10.47 -1.84
N SER A 429 9.85 11.54 -1.13
CA SER A 429 10.83 12.43 -0.50
C SER A 429 11.40 11.85 0.80
N GLY A 430 12.51 12.43 1.30
CA GLY A 430 13.12 11.99 2.55
C GLY A 430 13.91 10.67 2.43
N ARG A 431 14.58 10.42 1.30
CA ARG A 431 15.41 9.23 1.06
C ARG A 431 16.79 9.31 1.74
N SER A 432 17.43 10.47 1.64
CA SER A 432 18.73 10.71 2.24
C SER A 432 18.63 11.14 3.69
N ILE A 433 19.71 11.00 4.46
CA ILE A 433 19.78 11.48 5.85
C ILE A 433 19.46 12.99 5.93
N GLY A 434 19.93 13.78 4.96
CA GLY A 434 19.59 15.21 4.85
C GLY A 434 18.12 15.45 4.56
N GLY A 435 17.55 14.69 3.63
CA GLY A 435 16.12 14.74 3.30
C GLY A 435 15.23 14.31 4.47
N GLN A 436 15.63 13.27 5.22
CA GLN A 436 14.90 12.82 6.41
C GLN A 436 14.87 13.89 7.51
N ARG A 437 16.02 14.57 7.77
CA ARG A 437 16.08 15.68 8.72
C ARG A 437 15.21 16.87 8.29
N ALA A 438 15.23 17.22 7.02
CA ALA A 438 14.37 18.28 6.48
C ALA A 438 12.90 17.91 6.55
N GLY A 439 12.54 16.66 6.20
CA GLY A 439 11.17 16.15 6.26
C GLY A 439 10.61 16.10 7.68
N ALA A 440 11.40 15.72 8.66
CA ALA A 440 10.99 15.70 10.07
C ALA A 440 10.63 17.09 10.63
N SER A 441 11.16 18.17 10.02
CA SER A 441 10.80 19.56 10.36
C SER A 441 9.48 20.00 9.71
N HIS A 442 9.08 19.36 8.61
CA HIS A 442 7.87 19.71 7.84
C HIS A 442 6.65 18.84 8.15
N THR A 443 6.88 17.58 8.50
CA THR A 443 5.80 16.64 8.80
C THR A 443 6.10 15.92 10.11
N ALA A 444 5.11 15.82 10.98
CA ALA A 444 5.23 15.08 12.24
C ALA A 444 5.34 13.54 12.05
N ALA A 445 5.48 13.08 10.82
CA ALA A 445 5.55 11.66 10.48
C ALA A 445 6.99 11.12 10.53
N ALA A 446 7.17 9.96 11.14
CA ALA A 446 8.45 9.24 11.16
C ALA A 446 8.93 8.91 9.74
N ALA A 447 10.21 9.08 9.47
CA ALA A 447 10.83 8.72 8.20
C ALA A 447 10.81 7.20 8.02
N SER A 448 10.22 6.74 6.94
CA SER A 448 10.19 5.31 6.58
C SER A 448 11.56 4.88 6.02
N PRO A 449 12.07 3.68 6.36
CA PRO A 449 13.26 3.14 5.74
C PRO A 449 13.11 3.04 4.22
N ASP A 450 14.07 3.58 3.46
CA ASP A 450 13.97 3.63 2.00
C ASP A 450 13.86 2.23 1.36
N VAL A 451 14.52 1.24 1.96
CA VAL A 451 14.48 -0.16 1.52
C VAL A 451 13.07 -0.79 1.65
N ALA A 452 12.35 -0.46 2.72
CA ALA A 452 10.96 -0.93 2.89
C ALA A 452 10.03 -0.29 1.84
N VAL A 453 10.26 0.98 1.53
CA VAL A 453 9.53 1.70 0.47
C VAL A 453 9.82 1.12 -0.90
N ASP A 454 11.09 0.82 -1.22
CA ASP A 454 11.48 0.14 -2.47
C ASP A 454 10.76 -1.18 -2.64
N SER A 455 10.77 -1.97 -1.58
CA SER A 455 10.13 -3.29 -1.58
C SER A 455 8.62 -3.19 -1.78
N LEU A 456 7.96 -2.25 -1.09
CA LEU A 456 6.54 -1.96 -1.24
C LEU A 456 6.21 -1.58 -2.69
N PHE A 457 6.96 -0.64 -3.27
CA PHE A 457 6.71 -0.19 -4.64
C PHE A 457 6.95 -1.30 -5.66
N ALA A 458 8.04 -2.07 -5.53
CA ALA A 458 8.33 -3.20 -6.39
C ALA A 458 7.22 -4.26 -6.34
N GLN A 459 6.74 -4.60 -5.14
CA GLN A 459 5.67 -5.58 -4.93
C GLN A 459 4.32 -5.08 -5.48
N ALA A 460 4.02 -3.80 -5.27
CA ALA A 460 2.78 -3.20 -5.72
C ALA A 460 2.78 -2.81 -7.21
N GLY A 461 3.92 -2.92 -7.91
CA GLY A 461 4.07 -2.50 -9.30
C GLY A 461 4.00 -0.99 -9.50
N VAL A 462 4.34 -0.24 -8.46
CA VAL A 462 4.45 1.21 -8.52
C VAL A 462 5.77 1.57 -9.22
N VAL A 463 5.68 2.39 -10.24
CA VAL A 463 6.84 2.93 -10.95
C VAL A 463 7.51 3.96 -10.05
N ARG A 464 8.54 3.53 -9.30
CA ARG A 464 9.34 4.44 -8.49
C ARG A 464 10.23 5.27 -9.38
N THR A 465 10.22 6.58 -9.17
CA THR A 465 11.13 7.54 -9.82
C THR A 465 11.94 8.28 -8.76
N ASP A 466 13.16 8.67 -9.12
CA ASP A 466 14.10 9.28 -8.20
C ASP A 466 13.95 10.79 -8.12
N THR A 467 13.45 11.38 -9.20
CA THR A 467 13.27 12.83 -9.32
C THR A 467 11.86 13.16 -9.81
N LEU A 468 11.46 14.41 -9.60
CA LEU A 468 10.18 14.93 -10.10
C LEU A 468 10.16 15.00 -11.64
N GLY A 469 11.30 15.36 -12.26
CA GLY A 469 11.43 15.36 -13.72
C GLY A 469 11.20 13.98 -14.32
N GLU A 470 11.84 12.97 -13.74
CA GLU A 470 11.69 11.57 -14.15
C GLU A 470 10.24 11.05 -13.98
N LEU A 471 9.55 11.45 -12.87
CA LEU A 471 8.14 11.15 -12.67
C LEU A 471 7.29 11.68 -13.82
N LEU A 472 7.51 12.92 -14.20
CA LEU A 472 6.71 13.61 -15.20
C LEU A 472 7.03 13.11 -16.62
N ASP A 473 8.29 12.84 -16.94
CA ASP A 473 8.71 12.24 -18.20
C ASP A 473 8.13 10.82 -18.38
N ALA A 474 8.19 9.99 -17.34
CA ALA A 474 7.58 8.66 -17.37
C ALA A 474 6.04 8.72 -17.43
N ALA A 475 5.42 9.69 -16.75
CA ALA A 475 3.96 9.87 -16.80
C ALA A 475 3.49 10.21 -18.22
N ARG A 476 4.18 11.10 -18.94
CA ARG A 476 3.88 11.45 -20.35
C ARG A 476 3.87 10.21 -21.25
N MET A 477 4.85 9.31 -21.06
CA MET A 477 4.92 8.06 -21.80
C MET A 477 3.76 7.13 -21.45
N LEU A 478 3.52 6.91 -20.16
CA LEU A 478 2.56 5.91 -19.68
C LEU A 478 1.09 6.32 -19.81
N VAL A 479 0.80 7.63 -19.93
CA VAL A 479 -0.58 8.13 -20.11
C VAL A 479 -1.07 7.89 -21.54
N ASP A 480 -0.25 8.19 -22.53
CA ASP A 480 -0.70 8.28 -23.93
C ASP A 480 -0.18 7.15 -24.84
N GLN A 481 0.91 6.45 -24.45
CA GLN A 481 1.50 5.41 -25.30
C GLN A 481 1.11 3.99 -24.86
N PRO A 482 1.05 3.03 -25.80
CA PRO A 482 0.91 1.62 -25.48
C PRO A 482 2.13 1.14 -24.69
N LEU A 483 1.97 0.05 -23.93
CA LEU A 483 3.06 -0.55 -23.19
C LEU A 483 3.98 -1.36 -24.09
N PRO A 484 5.32 -1.30 -23.91
CA PRO A 484 6.25 -2.12 -24.66
C PRO A 484 6.02 -3.62 -24.45
N ALA A 485 6.15 -4.41 -25.51
CA ALA A 485 6.07 -5.86 -25.44
C ALA A 485 7.29 -6.49 -24.75
N GLY A 486 8.44 -5.80 -24.79
CA GLY A 486 9.71 -6.23 -24.15
C GLY A 486 10.60 -5.05 -23.84
N SER A 487 11.92 -5.31 -23.85
CA SER A 487 12.96 -4.31 -23.54
C SER A 487 13.83 -3.93 -24.74
N ARG A 488 13.51 -4.39 -25.95
CA ARG A 488 14.29 -4.13 -27.15
C ARG A 488 13.88 -2.79 -27.75
N ILE A 489 14.83 -1.86 -27.93
CA ILE A 489 14.52 -0.56 -28.53
C ILE A 489 15.23 -0.35 -29.86
N GLY A 490 14.52 0.26 -30.81
CA GLY A 490 15.06 0.79 -32.04
C GLY A 490 15.36 2.27 -31.88
N ILE A 491 16.48 2.72 -32.42
CA ILE A 491 16.89 4.11 -32.41
C ILE A 491 17.04 4.57 -33.86
N VAL A 492 16.28 5.60 -34.23
CA VAL A 492 16.29 6.16 -35.59
C VAL A 492 16.49 7.66 -35.50
N GLY A 493 17.52 8.22 -36.15
CA GLY A 493 17.71 9.65 -36.10
C GLY A 493 18.60 10.20 -37.21
N ASN A 494 18.73 11.52 -37.24
CA ASN A 494 19.57 12.26 -38.18
C ASN A 494 20.85 12.83 -37.52
N ALA A 495 21.21 12.35 -36.31
CA ALA A 495 22.34 12.86 -35.55
C ALA A 495 23.08 11.69 -34.87
N GLY A 496 24.16 11.17 -35.50
CA GLY A 496 24.87 9.97 -35.06
C GLY A 496 25.33 10.05 -33.60
N GLY A 497 25.90 11.18 -33.18
CA GLY A 497 26.36 11.36 -31.79
C GLY A 497 25.18 11.25 -30.78
N VAL A 498 24.01 11.79 -31.09
CA VAL A 498 22.84 11.69 -30.23
C VAL A 498 22.26 10.26 -30.20
N ASN A 499 22.30 9.58 -31.37
CA ASN A 499 21.86 8.18 -31.46
C ASN A 499 22.76 7.25 -30.60
N VAL A 500 24.07 7.52 -30.54
CA VAL A 500 25.01 6.79 -29.67
C VAL A 500 24.72 7.05 -28.20
N LEU A 501 24.49 8.31 -27.80
CA LEU A 501 24.09 8.65 -26.43
C LEU A 501 22.76 7.98 -26.03
N ALA A 502 21.79 7.89 -26.95
CA ALA A 502 20.55 7.17 -26.71
C ALA A 502 20.79 5.67 -26.49
N ALA A 503 21.70 5.06 -27.23
CA ALA A 503 22.07 3.65 -27.07
C ALA A 503 22.76 3.39 -25.73
N ASP A 504 23.74 4.22 -25.37
CA ASP A 504 24.45 4.12 -24.07
C ASP A 504 23.47 4.28 -22.90
N ALA A 505 22.56 5.25 -22.99
CA ALA A 505 21.53 5.46 -21.97
C ALA A 505 20.57 4.26 -21.88
N ALA A 506 20.24 3.65 -23.01
CA ALA A 506 19.35 2.47 -23.06
C ALA A 506 19.96 1.28 -22.32
N GLU A 507 21.19 0.95 -22.62
CA GLU A 507 21.89 -0.15 -21.94
C GLU A 507 22.08 0.12 -20.44
N ALA A 508 22.43 1.37 -20.08
CA ALA A 508 22.53 1.78 -18.68
C ALA A 508 21.19 1.68 -17.94
N ALA A 509 20.06 1.90 -18.62
CA ALA A 509 18.71 1.77 -18.07
C ALA A 509 18.15 0.34 -18.07
N GLY A 510 18.93 -0.64 -18.58
CA GLY A 510 18.55 -2.05 -18.67
C GLY A 510 17.66 -2.39 -19.88
N LEU A 511 17.64 -1.54 -20.89
CA LEU A 511 17.05 -1.83 -22.18
C LEU A 511 18.09 -2.51 -23.09
N VAL A 512 17.65 -3.11 -24.17
CA VAL A 512 18.51 -3.79 -25.15
C VAL A 512 18.41 -3.07 -26.49
N VAL A 513 19.53 -2.75 -27.08
CA VAL A 513 19.62 -2.20 -28.45
C VAL A 513 20.06 -3.36 -29.38
N PRO A 514 19.12 -4.11 -29.97
CA PRO A 514 19.46 -5.28 -30.78
C PRO A 514 20.04 -4.87 -32.12
N GLU A 515 20.90 -5.69 -32.71
CA GLU A 515 21.16 -5.64 -34.14
C GLU A 515 19.88 -6.04 -34.88
N VAL A 516 19.46 -5.25 -35.85
CA VAL A 516 18.26 -5.54 -36.66
C VAL A 516 18.63 -5.94 -38.08
N SER A 517 17.85 -6.81 -38.65
CA SER A 517 18.13 -7.44 -39.97
C SER A 517 18.06 -6.45 -41.14
N ASP A 518 17.32 -5.34 -41.00
CA ASP A 518 17.11 -4.35 -42.06
C ASP A 518 17.60 -2.95 -41.62
N GLY A 519 18.82 -2.60 -41.93
CA GLY A 519 19.38 -1.24 -41.82
C GLY A 519 20.17 -0.90 -40.57
N GLY A 520 20.43 -1.87 -39.68
CA GLY A 520 21.19 -1.65 -38.45
C GLY A 520 20.38 -0.94 -37.33
N ASN A 521 20.97 -0.85 -36.12
CA ASN A 521 20.43 -0.14 -34.98
C ASN A 521 21.58 0.32 -34.07
N PRO A 522 21.79 1.62 -33.81
CA PRO A 522 21.01 2.78 -34.24
C PRO A 522 21.07 3.07 -35.75
N VAL A 523 19.98 3.57 -36.33
CA VAL A 523 19.94 4.06 -37.72
C VAL A 523 20.32 5.55 -37.76
N ASP A 524 21.44 5.87 -38.36
CA ASP A 524 21.85 7.28 -38.61
C ASP A 524 21.59 7.67 -40.07
N LEU A 525 20.73 8.62 -40.27
CA LEU A 525 20.37 9.14 -41.60
C LEU A 525 21.21 10.37 -41.99
N GLY A 526 22.06 10.86 -41.08
CA GLY A 526 22.85 12.07 -41.26
C GLY A 526 22.05 13.37 -41.19
N ALA A 527 22.76 14.47 -40.91
CA ALA A 527 22.19 15.79 -40.63
C ALA A 527 21.31 16.38 -41.78
N GLY A 528 21.53 15.93 -42.99
CA GLY A 528 20.76 16.34 -44.19
C GLY A 528 19.57 15.44 -44.51
N ALA A 529 19.18 14.53 -43.63
CA ALA A 529 18.04 13.63 -43.85
C ALA A 529 16.77 14.40 -44.15
N ASN A 530 16.09 14.02 -45.24
CA ASN A 530 14.80 14.60 -45.60
C ASN A 530 13.66 13.97 -44.80
N PRO A 531 12.51 14.66 -44.67
CA PRO A 531 11.36 14.16 -43.92
C PRO A 531 10.90 12.77 -44.30
N ALA A 532 10.88 12.45 -45.60
CA ALA A 532 10.46 11.13 -46.10
C ALA A 532 11.42 10.01 -45.68
N ALA A 533 12.73 10.29 -45.62
CA ALA A 533 13.71 9.30 -45.19
C ALA A 533 13.55 8.96 -43.69
N LEU A 534 13.26 9.98 -42.85
CA LEU A 534 12.96 9.79 -41.43
C LEU A 534 11.73 8.91 -41.24
N ALA A 535 10.62 9.25 -41.91
CA ALA A 535 9.38 8.48 -41.85
C ALA A 535 9.58 7.04 -42.34
N ALA A 536 10.30 6.86 -43.45
CA ALA A 536 10.58 5.54 -44.01
C ALA A 536 11.44 4.68 -43.06
N ALA A 537 12.44 5.28 -42.40
CA ALA A 537 13.29 4.56 -41.46
C ALA A 537 12.54 4.13 -40.19
N ILE A 538 11.69 4.99 -39.62
CA ILE A 538 10.79 4.63 -38.52
C ILE A 538 9.89 3.47 -38.90
N GLY A 539 9.25 3.58 -40.06
CA GLY A 539 8.37 2.53 -40.56
C GLY A 539 9.10 1.21 -40.88
N ARG A 540 10.34 1.24 -41.40
CA ARG A 540 11.15 0.02 -41.58
C ARG A 540 11.48 -0.61 -40.23
N MET A 541 12.02 0.17 -39.30
CA MET A 541 12.36 -0.30 -37.92
C MET A 541 11.16 -0.99 -37.26
N ALA A 542 9.99 -0.39 -37.36
CA ALA A 542 8.77 -0.97 -36.76
C ALA A 542 8.36 -2.29 -37.43
N ARG A 543 8.53 -2.42 -38.79
CA ARG A 543 8.16 -3.64 -39.50
C ARG A 543 9.12 -4.82 -39.31
N THR A 544 10.31 -4.61 -38.80
CA THR A 544 11.22 -5.73 -38.49
C THR A 544 10.62 -6.68 -37.45
N GLY A 545 9.79 -6.19 -36.52
CA GLY A 545 9.30 -6.95 -35.36
C GLY A 545 10.40 -7.32 -34.35
N GLU A 546 11.61 -6.77 -34.53
CA GLU A 546 12.78 -7.06 -33.69
C GLU A 546 12.93 -6.07 -32.54
N VAL A 547 12.11 -5.01 -32.51
CA VAL A 547 12.09 -3.99 -31.45
C VAL A 547 10.71 -3.90 -30.79
N ASP A 548 10.69 -3.51 -29.52
CA ASP A 548 9.49 -3.39 -28.68
C ASP A 548 9.10 -1.92 -28.44
N ALA A 549 9.99 -0.98 -28.81
CA ALA A 549 9.77 0.46 -28.74
C ALA A 549 10.74 1.19 -29.69
N ILE A 550 10.44 2.45 -30.03
CA ILE A 550 11.32 3.29 -30.87
C ILE A 550 11.63 4.60 -30.16
N VAL A 551 12.89 5.02 -30.24
CA VAL A 551 13.35 6.39 -30.00
C VAL A 551 13.63 7.05 -31.35
N ALA A 552 12.84 8.06 -31.70
CA ALA A 552 13.02 8.84 -32.92
C ALA A 552 13.73 10.15 -32.59
N VAL A 553 14.95 10.32 -33.10
CA VAL A 553 15.80 11.49 -32.82
C VAL A 553 15.78 12.44 -34.00
N PHE A 554 15.37 13.67 -33.78
CA PHE A 554 15.47 14.74 -34.77
C PHE A 554 16.32 15.89 -34.24
N CYS A 555 17.40 16.20 -34.94
CA CYS A 555 18.24 17.34 -34.68
C CYS A 555 18.03 18.38 -35.80
N ALA A 556 17.57 19.57 -35.41
CA ALA A 556 17.36 20.66 -36.33
C ALA A 556 18.69 21.27 -36.75
N THR A 557 18.86 21.55 -38.06
CA THR A 557 20.00 22.24 -38.65
C THR A 557 19.48 23.29 -39.63
N ARG A 558 20.38 24.16 -40.14
CA ARG A 558 20.00 25.12 -41.18
C ARG A 558 19.68 24.46 -42.54
N SER A 559 20.02 23.16 -42.69
CA SER A 559 19.84 22.42 -43.94
C SER A 559 18.61 21.54 -43.97
N ASN A 560 17.87 21.43 -42.83
CA ASN A 560 16.63 20.68 -42.77
C ASN A 560 15.43 21.57 -42.40
N GLN A 561 14.22 21.06 -42.59
CA GLN A 561 12.96 21.77 -42.38
C GLN A 561 12.23 21.14 -41.16
N PRO A 562 12.40 21.68 -39.92
CA PRO A 562 11.86 21.07 -38.72
C PRO A 562 10.34 20.81 -38.73
N PRO A 563 9.47 21.73 -39.22
CA PRO A 563 8.02 21.47 -39.24
C PRO A 563 7.63 20.30 -40.15
N GLU A 564 8.27 20.20 -41.31
CA GLU A 564 8.00 19.11 -42.26
C GLU A 564 8.54 17.78 -41.74
N ALA A 565 9.72 17.78 -41.12
CA ALA A 565 10.30 16.59 -40.52
C ALA A 565 9.43 16.05 -39.35
N LEU A 566 8.99 16.93 -38.46
CA LEU A 566 8.13 16.55 -37.33
C LEU A 566 6.76 16.05 -37.80
N THR A 567 6.21 16.66 -38.88
CA THR A 567 4.97 16.18 -39.49
C THR A 567 5.14 14.78 -40.10
N ALA A 568 6.26 14.54 -40.80
CA ALA A 568 6.56 13.23 -41.36
C ALA A 568 6.80 12.14 -40.29
N ILE A 569 7.49 12.50 -39.21
CA ILE A 569 7.65 11.64 -38.05
C ILE A 569 6.29 11.31 -37.44
N ALA A 570 5.43 12.30 -37.20
CA ALA A 570 4.08 12.12 -36.70
C ALA A 570 3.27 11.12 -37.54
N GLY A 571 3.25 11.30 -38.84
CA GLY A 571 2.56 10.37 -39.76
C GLY A 571 3.12 8.94 -39.73
N ALA A 572 4.44 8.79 -39.61
CA ALA A 572 5.08 7.47 -39.48
C ALA A 572 4.74 6.79 -38.14
N ILE A 573 4.65 7.54 -37.07
CA ILE A 573 4.29 7.06 -35.74
C ILE A 573 2.82 6.63 -35.71
N ASP A 574 1.91 7.43 -36.28
CA ASP A 574 0.49 7.12 -36.31
C ASP A 574 0.19 5.85 -37.12
N ALA A 575 1.07 5.52 -38.08
CA ALA A 575 0.98 4.30 -38.90
C ALA A 575 1.40 3.02 -38.13
N VAL A 576 1.97 3.11 -36.93
CA VAL A 576 2.43 1.98 -36.08
C VAL A 576 1.80 2.03 -34.69
N PRO A 577 0.47 1.92 -34.56
CA PRO A 577 -0.27 2.25 -33.36
C PRO A 577 0.09 1.39 -32.13
N ASP A 578 0.54 0.17 -32.33
CA ASP A 578 0.80 -0.79 -31.25
C ASP A 578 2.22 -0.67 -30.67
N LEU A 579 3.10 0.11 -31.32
CA LEU A 579 4.49 0.28 -30.90
C LEU A 579 4.66 1.60 -30.15
N PRO A 580 5.12 1.62 -28.89
CA PRO A 580 5.38 2.86 -28.18
C PRO A 580 6.58 3.59 -28.79
N VAL A 581 6.44 4.90 -28.91
CA VAL A 581 7.48 5.76 -29.49
C VAL A 581 7.75 6.93 -28.57
N ALA A 582 9.02 7.30 -28.45
CA ALA A 582 9.46 8.54 -27.83
C ALA A 582 10.18 9.39 -28.90
N VAL A 583 9.89 10.67 -28.95
CA VAL A 583 10.56 11.59 -29.90
C VAL A 583 11.52 12.48 -29.12
N VAL A 584 12.73 12.68 -29.65
CA VAL A 584 13.73 13.64 -29.15
C VAL A 584 13.88 14.73 -30.20
N ALA A 585 13.62 16.01 -29.83
CA ALA A 585 13.71 17.13 -30.75
C ALA A 585 14.74 18.15 -30.26
N ILE A 586 15.90 18.17 -30.88
CA ILE A 586 17.02 19.04 -30.49
C ILE A 586 17.15 20.23 -31.46
N GLY A 587 17.31 21.43 -30.93
CA GLY A 587 17.52 22.65 -31.72
C GLY A 587 16.28 23.14 -32.47
N VAL A 588 15.12 22.61 -32.19
CA VAL A 588 13.84 23.07 -32.69
C VAL A 588 13.32 24.21 -31.84
N THR A 589 13.00 25.34 -32.48
CA THR A 589 12.35 26.45 -31.76
C THR A 589 10.91 26.13 -31.49
N ASP A 590 10.47 26.21 -30.23
CA ASP A 590 9.12 25.85 -29.75
C ASP A 590 8.64 24.49 -30.26
N PRO A 591 9.32 23.39 -29.94
CA PRO A 591 8.90 22.07 -30.37
C PRO A 591 7.51 21.77 -29.78
N PRO A 592 6.63 21.09 -30.58
CA PRO A 592 5.36 20.65 -30.01
C PRO A 592 5.60 19.67 -28.86
N ALA A 593 4.85 19.81 -27.77
CA ALA A 593 5.00 18.95 -26.61
C ALA A 593 4.65 17.48 -26.90
N VAL A 594 3.77 17.25 -27.87
CA VAL A 594 3.34 15.93 -28.34
C VAL A 594 3.21 15.91 -29.86
N LEU A 595 3.41 14.76 -30.49
CA LEU A 595 3.30 14.56 -31.94
C LEU A 595 2.24 13.52 -32.27
N GLY A 596 1.57 13.73 -33.41
CA GLY A 596 0.59 12.84 -33.99
C GLY A 596 -0.74 12.75 -33.21
N GLU A 597 -1.69 12.00 -33.76
CA GLU A 597 -2.98 11.76 -33.10
C GLU A 597 -2.85 10.97 -31.82
N ARG A 598 -1.82 10.14 -31.71
CA ARG A 598 -1.47 9.34 -30.53
C ARG A 598 -0.80 10.13 -29.39
N ARG A 599 -0.58 11.44 -29.61
CA ARG A 599 0.04 12.32 -28.60
C ARG A 599 1.40 11.80 -28.11
N VAL A 600 2.28 11.40 -29.05
CA VAL A 600 3.61 10.88 -28.70
C VAL A 600 4.43 11.96 -28.03
N PRO A 601 4.99 11.72 -26.83
CA PRO A 601 5.74 12.75 -26.10
C PRO A 601 7.03 13.13 -26.81
N VAL A 602 7.33 14.43 -26.83
CA VAL A 602 8.57 15.00 -27.36
C VAL A 602 9.44 15.41 -26.18
N TYR A 603 10.66 14.92 -26.15
CA TYR A 603 11.66 15.17 -25.13
C TYR A 603 12.79 16.04 -25.64
N ASP A 604 13.45 16.76 -24.72
CA ASP A 604 14.58 17.64 -25.08
C ASP A 604 15.88 16.86 -25.27
N LEU A 605 16.04 15.75 -24.51
CA LEU A 605 17.26 14.94 -24.47
C LEU A 605 16.96 13.44 -24.60
N PRO A 606 17.87 12.66 -25.23
CA PRO A 606 17.69 11.24 -25.44
C PRO A 606 17.57 10.44 -24.12
N GLU A 607 18.27 10.86 -23.07
CA GLU A 607 18.24 10.19 -21.77
C GLU A 607 16.84 10.24 -21.14
N GLN A 608 16.11 11.33 -21.30
CA GLN A 608 14.73 11.48 -20.83
C GLN A 608 13.80 10.47 -21.52
N ALA A 609 13.87 10.43 -22.85
CA ALA A 609 13.08 9.52 -23.67
C ALA A 609 13.34 8.05 -23.34
N VAL A 610 14.61 7.70 -23.22
CA VAL A 610 15.08 6.34 -22.89
C VAL A 610 14.67 5.95 -21.48
N THR A 611 14.85 6.83 -20.49
CA THR A 611 14.45 6.55 -19.10
C THR A 611 12.93 6.36 -18.98
N ALA A 612 12.14 7.18 -19.68
CA ALA A 612 10.67 7.02 -19.72
C ALA A 612 10.26 5.67 -20.33
N LEU A 613 10.90 5.23 -21.42
CA LEU A 613 10.68 3.92 -22.02
C LEU A 613 11.15 2.78 -21.11
N ALA A 614 12.25 2.94 -20.40
CA ALA A 614 12.72 1.94 -19.44
C ALA A 614 11.73 1.75 -18.29
N HIS A 615 11.14 2.81 -17.77
CA HIS A 615 10.06 2.72 -16.81
C HIS A 615 8.82 2.02 -17.37
N ALA A 616 8.43 2.35 -18.60
CA ALA A 616 7.29 1.71 -19.26
C ALA A 616 7.54 0.20 -19.50
N SER A 617 8.76 -0.17 -19.90
CA SER A 617 9.16 -1.56 -20.13
C SER A 617 9.17 -2.37 -18.81
N ARG A 618 9.74 -1.81 -17.73
CA ARG A 618 9.72 -2.46 -16.40
C ARG A 618 8.29 -2.64 -15.87
N TYR A 619 7.45 -1.61 -15.99
CA TYR A 619 6.04 -1.71 -15.62
C TYR A 619 5.30 -2.76 -16.45
N ALA A 620 5.50 -2.78 -17.75
CA ALA A 620 4.91 -3.78 -18.65
C ALA A 620 5.34 -5.21 -18.28
N ALA A 621 6.62 -5.42 -17.95
CA ALA A 621 7.14 -6.70 -17.50
C ALA A 621 6.49 -7.13 -16.17
N TRP A 622 6.42 -6.22 -15.18
CA TRP A 622 5.74 -6.49 -13.92
C TRP A 622 4.26 -6.84 -14.13
N ARG A 623 3.57 -6.11 -15.00
CA ARG A 623 2.14 -6.34 -15.28
C ARG A 623 1.88 -7.73 -15.88
N ARG A 624 2.81 -8.27 -16.67
CA ARG A 624 2.74 -9.63 -17.24
C ARG A 624 3.06 -10.73 -16.23
N THR A 625 3.79 -10.42 -15.16
CA THR A 625 4.10 -11.39 -14.10
C THR A 625 2.81 -11.79 -13.37
N SER A 626 2.64 -13.08 -13.11
CA SER A 626 1.53 -13.58 -12.31
C SER A 626 1.56 -12.96 -10.90
N PRO A 627 0.41 -12.59 -10.32
CA PRO A 627 0.37 -12.12 -8.93
C PRO A 627 0.83 -13.19 -7.92
N GLY A 628 0.92 -14.46 -8.33
CA GLY A 628 1.19 -15.57 -7.44
C GLY A 628 0.01 -15.92 -6.55
N SER A 629 0.19 -16.94 -5.73
CA SER A 629 -0.78 -17.36 -4.73
C SER A 629 -0.10 -17.58 -3.37
N ARG A 630 -0.86 -17.51 -2.29
CA ARG A 630 -0.36 -17.93 -0.98
C ARG A 630 -0.06 -19.41 -1.01
N PRO A 631 1.16 -19.85 -0.63
CA PRO A 631 1.49 -21.27 -0.64
C PRO A 631 0.64 -22.06 0.36
N ALA A 632 0.05 -23.15 -0.08
CA ALA A 632 -0.66 -24.09 0.80
C ALA A 632 0.38 -24.95 1.54
N LEU A 633 0.67 -24.64 2.79
CA LEU A 633 1.63 -25.33 3.65
C LEU A 633 0.90 -26.34 4.52
N ALA A 634 0.88 -27.61 4.11
CA ALA A 634 0.13 -28.67 4.81
C ALA A 634 0.87 -29.22 6.04
N ASP A 635 2.17 -28.97 6.16
CA ASP A 635 3.07 -29.53 7.17
C ASP A 635 3.46 -28.53 8.25
N ILE A 636 2.58 -27.54 8.55
CA ILE A 636 2.79 -26.54 9.60
C ILE A 636 1.86 -26.79 10.79
N TYR A 637 2.28 -26.32 11.97
CA TYR A 637 1.58 -26.51 13.25
C TYR A 637 1.34 -25.16 13.95
N PRO A 638 0.47 -24.27 13.42
CA PRO A 638 0.29 -22.90 13.93
C PRO A 638 -0.20 -22.86 15.39
N ALA A 639 -1.07 -23.79 15.80
CA ALA A 639 -1.56 -23.84 17.17
C ALA A 639 -0.44 -24.15 18.20
N LYS A 640 0.47 -25.07 17.85
CA LYS A 640 1.64 -25.35 18.69
C LYS A 640 2.59 -24.16 18.73
N ALA A 641 2.85 -23.54 17.59
CA ALA A 641 3.67 -22.33 17.47
C ALA A 641 3.12 -21.18 18.34
N ARG A 642 1.80 -20.97 18.30
CA ARG A 642 1.11 -19.97 19.14
C ARG A 642 1.34 -20.23 20.61
N SER A 643 1.18 -21.47 21.09
CA SER A 643 1.40 -21.85 22.49
C SER A 643 2.86 -21.58 22.94
N ILE A 644 3.83 -21.83 22.06
CA ILE A 644 5.25 -21.53 22.35
C ILE A 644 5.45 -20.01 22.53
N VAL A 645 4.92 -19.22 21.59
CA VAL A 645 5.05 -17.75 21.62
C VAL A 645 4.33 -17.16 22.82
N ASP A 646 3.11 -17.58 23.11
CA ASP A 646 2.32 -17.09 24.26
C ASP A 646 3.05 -17.36 25.57
N SER A 647 3.63 -18.56 25.73
CA SER A 647 4.43 -18.91 26.92
C SER A 647 5.68 -18.05 27.04
N ALA A 648 6.38 -17.81 25.93
CA ALA A 648 7.59 -17.02 25.91
C ALA A 648 7.30 -15.52 26.19
N VAL A 649 6.24 -14.96 25.61
CA VAL A 649 5.80 -13.58 25.85
C VAL A 649 5.34 -13.41 27.30
N ALA A 650 4.57 -14.35 27.87
CA ALA A 650 4.17 -14.34 29.27
C ALA A 650 5.36 -14.38 30.23
N SER A 651 6.49 -14.98 29.80
CA SER A 651 7.76 -15.02 30.55
C SER A 651 8.63 -13.76 30.37
N GLY A 652 8.13 -12.73 29.68
CA GLY A 652 8.79 -11.44 29.48
C GLY A 652 9.33 -11.18 28.07
N GLY A 653 9.18 -12.11 27.14
CA GLY A 653 9.60 -11.93 25.73
C GLY A 653 11.12 -11.79 25.58
N GLY A 654 11.56 -10.86 24.67
CA GLY A 654 12.98 -10.61 24.39
C GLY A 654 13.64 -11.68 23.53
N TRP A 655 14.98 -11.77 23.58
CA TRP A 655 15.76 -12.76 22.85
C TRP A 655 15.52 -14.17 23.41
N GLN A 656 15.18 -15.11 22.55
CA GLN A 656 14.83 -16.46 22.95
C GLN A 656 16.02 -17.43 22.87
N PRO A 657 16.06 -18.45 23.74
CA PRO A 657 17.02 -19.55 23.64
C PRO A 657 16.90 -20.30 22.29
N LEU A 658 18.00 -20.87 21.81
CA LEU A 658 18.04 -21.63 20.55
C LEU A 658 17.04 -22.80 20.55
N THR A 659 16.77 -23.40 21.70
CA THR A 659 15.81 -24.50 21.85
C THR A 659 14.38 -24.04 21.51
N VAL A 660 13.94 -22.91 22.03
CA VAL A 660 12.64 -22.29 21.74
C VAL A 660 12.58 -21.88 20.28
N THR A 661 13.64 -21.21 19.78
CA THR A 661 13.74 -20.80 18.37
C THR A 661 13.64 -21.99 17.42
N SER A 662 14.39 -23.06 17.66
CA SER A 662 14.39 -24.26 16.83
C SER A 662 13.04 -24.99 16.87
N GLU A 663 12.37 -25.03 18.02
CA GLU A 663 11.05 -25.63 18.15
C GLU A 663 9.99 -24.83 17.37
N LEU A 664 10.03 -23.50 17.45
CA LEU A 664 9.16 -22.61 16.68
C LEU A 664 9.38 -22.80 15.17
N LEU A 665 10.62 -22.78 14.71
CA LEU A 665 10.96 -23.00 13.29
C LEU A 665 10.52 -24.37 12.79
N ALA A 666 10.65 -25.40 13.61
CA ALA A 666 10.15 -26.74 13.29
C ALA A 666 8.63 -26.79 13.12
N CYS A 667 7.87 -25.94 13.84
CA CYS A 667 6.41 -25.84 13.65
C CYS A 667 6.05 -25.32 12.24
N TYR A 668 6.96 -24.63 11.56
CA TYR A 668 6.77 -24.16 10.19
C TYR A 668 7.61 -24.95 9.16
N GLY A 669 8.22 -26.07 9.57
CA GLY A 669 9.02 -26.90 8.66
C GLY A 669 10.32 -26.25 8.16
N ILE A 670 10.81 -25.21 8.85
CA ILE A 670 12.06 -24.53 8.49
C ILE A 670 13.23 -25.33 9.05
N PRO A 671 14.15 -25.85 8.20
CA PRO A 671 15.19 -26.77 8.65
C PRO A 671 16.32 -26.04 9.37
N VAL A 672 16.57 -26.41 10.61
CA VAL A 672 17.73 -25.95 11.41
C VAL A 672 18.69 -27.10 11.63
N VAL A 673 19.98 -26.84 11.58
CA VAL A 673 21.00 -27.84 11.89
C VAL A 673 20.79 -28.37 13.31
N PRO A 674 20.76 -29.69 13.52
CA PRO A 674 20.59 -30.27 14.87
C PRO A 674 21.61 -29.72 15.85
N SER A 675 21.13 -29.31 17.02
CA SER A 675 21.95 -28.65 18.02
C SER A 675 21.70 -29.27 19.40
N ILE A 676 22.73 -29.42 20.20
CA ILE A 676 22.63 -29.90 21.57
C ILE A 676 23.23 -28.84 22.50
N VAL A 677 22.44 -28.38 23.48
CA VAL A 677 22.93 -27.49 24.55
C VAL A 677 23.63 -28.35 25.59
N ALA A 678 24.81 -27.94 26.02
CA ALA A 678 25.61 -28.61 27.04
C ALA A 678 26.07 -27.60 28.11
N ASP A 679 25.85 -27.92 29.37
CA ASP A 679 26.12 -27.04 30.50
C ASP A 679 27.46 -27.39 31.21
N SER A 680 28.23 -28.31 30.63
CA SER A 680 29.54 -28.70 31.09
C SER A 680 30.40 -29.26 29.93
N LEU A 681 31.70 -29.29 30.14
CA LEU A 681 32.64 -29.91 29.20
C LEU A 681 32.29 -31.38 28.89
N ASP A 682 31.97 -32.16 29.92
CA ASP A 682 31.60 -33.58 29.73
C ASP A 682 30.35 -33.75 28.91
N ALA A 683 29.31 -32.90 29.15
CA ALA A 683 28.09 -32.87 28.37
C ALA A 683 28.39 -32.42 26.91
N ALA A 684 29.30 -31.50 26.68
CA ALA A 684 29.69 -31.06 25.34
C ALA A 684 30.43 -32.19 24.57
N ILE A 685 31.28 -32.95 25.24
CA ILE A 685 31.97 -34.12 24.66
C ILE A 685 30.96 -35.23 24.28
N GLN A 686 29.99 -35.50 25.17
CA GLN A 686 28.93 -36.48 24.87
C GLN A 686 28.05 -36.02 23.70
N ALA A 687 27.68 -34.74 23.66
CA ALA A 687 26.93 -34.14 22.56
C ALA A 687 27.70 -34.26 21.24
N ALA A 688 28.99 -33.94 21.20
CA ALA A 688 29.84 -34.02 20.00
C ALA A 688 30.00 -35.48 19.53
N THR A 689 30.17 -36.41 20.47
CA THR A 689 30.23 -37.84 20.16
C THR A 689 28.94 -38.36 19.54
N ARG A 690 27.79 -37.89 20.06
CA ARG A 690 26.46 -38.25 19.51
C ARG A 690 26.22 -37.68 18.13
N LEU A 691 26.64 -36.40 17.89
CA LEU A 691 26.45 -35.71 16.62
C LEU A 691 27.46 -36.13 15.55
N GLY A 692 28.62 -36.64 15.95
CA GLY A 692 29.74 -37.03 15.07
C GLY A 692 30.64 -35.82 14.75
N PHE A 693 31.97 -36.04 14.90
CA PHE A 693 32.96 -35.06 14.49
C PHE A 693 33.11 -34.95 12.97
N PRO A 694 33.49 -33.78 12.43
CA PRO A 694 33.79 -32.51 13.12
C PRO A 694 32.54 -31.72 13.56
N VAL A 695 32.66 -31.01 14.67
CA VAL A 695 31.60 -30.18 15.26
C VAL A 695 32.00 -28.69 15.33
N ALA A 696 31.01 -27.85 15.49
CA ALA A 696 31.12 -26.46 15.90
C ALA A 696 30.67 -26.28 17.35
N LEU A 697 31.34 -25.41 18.10
CA LEU A 697 31.01 -25.06 19.47
C LEU A 697 30.72 -23.56 19.57
N LYS A 698 29.60 -23.20 20.19
CA LYS A 698 29.14 -21.80 20.32
C LYS A 698 28.66 -21.55 21.75
N ALA A 699 28.85 -20.32 22.26
CA ALA A 699 28.23 -19.94 23.54
C ALA A 699 26.70 -19.97 23.42
N ALA A 700 26.02 -20.51 24.45
CA ALA A 700 24.56 -20.69 24.42
C ALA A 700 23.75 -19.44 24.85
N ASP A 701 24.41 -18.40 25.40
CA ASP A 701 23.76 -17.20 25.91
C ASP A 701 23.02 -16.45 24.78
N PRO A 702 21.67 -16.33 24.84
CA PRO A 702 20.90 -15.67 23.81
C PRO A 702 21.10 -14.16 23.77
N THR A 703 21.58 -13.54 24.87
CA THR A 703 21.80 -12.09 24.94
C THR A 703 23.05 -11.64 24.19
N ILE A 704 23.94 -12.58 23.85
CA ILE A 704 25.16 -12.29 23.09
C ILE A 704 24.85 -12.39 21.59
N VAL A 705 24.63 -11.25 20.98
CA VAL A 705 24.18 -11.17 19.56
C VAL A 705 25.34 -11.42 18.59
N HIS A 706 26.55 -10.88 18.82
CA HIS A 706 27.72 -11.00 17.94
C HIS A 706 28.77 -11.97 18.51
N LYS A 707 28.44 -13.26 18.55
CA LYS A 707 29.27 -14.31 19.14
C LYS A 707 30.63 -14.49 18.43
N SER A 708 30.64 -14.32 17.11
CA SER A 708 31.85 -14.50 16.27
C SER A 708 32.89 -13.44 16.60
N ASP A 709 32.51 -12.17 16.74
CA ASP A 709 33.40 -11.04 17.03
C ASP A 709 34.07 -11.16 18.39
N LEU A 710 33.38 -11.81 19.33
CA LEU A 710 33.86 -12.07 20.68
C LEU A 710 34.65 -13.39 20.80
N GLY A 711 34.90 -14.09 19.69
CA GLY A 711 35.61 -15.38 19.67
C GLY A 711 34.83 -16.51 20.39
N LEU A 712 33.51 -16.39 20.53
CA LEU A 712 32.62 -17.33 21.19
C LEU A 712 32.03 -18.39 20.24
N VAL A 713 32.56 -18.47 19.01
CA VAL A 713 32.25 -19.49 18.00
C VAL A 713 33.57 -20.18 17.60
N ARG A 714 33.61 -21.48 17.71
CA ARG A 714 34.73 -22.32 17.31
C ARG A 714 34.27 -23.36 16.30
N LEU A 715 34.92 -23.37 15.17
CA LEU A 715 34.54 -24.19 14.00
C LEU A 715 35.54 -25.31 13.73
N SER A 716 35.08 -26.35 13.02
CA SER A 716 35.89 -27.45 12.51
C SER A 716 36.65 -28.23 13.61
N LEU A 717 36.04 -28.41 14.76
CA LEU A 717 36.61 -29.21 15.86
C LEU A 717 36.56 -30.68 15.46
N GLY A 718 37.71 -31.26 15.18
CA GLY A 718 37.86 -32.60 14.59
C GLY A 718 37.81 -33.76 15.58
N ASP A 719 38.06 -33.49 16.85
CA ASP A 719 38.15 -34.48 17.92
C ASP A 719 37.85 -33.87 19.30
N VAL A 720 37.89 -34.74 20.34
CA VAL A 720 37.65 -34.34 21.75
C VAL A 720 38.70 -33.36 22.25
N PHE A 721 39.95 -33.47 21.82
CA PHE A 721 41.01 -32.57 22.25
C PHE A 721 40.77 -31.12 21.74
N ALA A 722 40.49 -31.00 20.46
CA ALA A 722 40.15 -29.72 19.85
C ALA A 722 38.90 -29.09 20.50
N LEU A 723 37.89 -29.92 20.85
CA LEU A 723 36.66 -29.47 21.51
C LEU A 723 36.95 -28.99 22.93
N THR A 724 37.78 -29.68 23.69
CA THR A 724 38.18 -29.29 25.05
C THR A 724 38.83 -27.91 25.06
N HIS A 725 39.87 -27.73 24.21
CA HIS A 725 40.50 -26.41 24.07
C HIS A 725 39.57 -25.30 23.64
N ALA A 726 38.60 -25.59 22.75
CA ALA A 726 37.61 -24.63 22.30
C ALA A 726 36.67 -24.23 23.48
N TYR A 727 36.25 -25.21 24.30
CA TYR A 727 35.43 -25.00 25.46
C TYR A 727 36.13 -24.11 26.50
N GLU A 728 37.38 -24.44 26.85
CA GLU A 728 38.21 -23.67 27.74
C GLU A 728 38.41 -22.22 27.25
N ALA A 729 38.62 -22.04 25.95
CA ALA A 729 38.75 -20.71 25.37
C ALA A 729 37.45 -19.89 25.48
N ILE A 730 36.27 -20.50 25.28
CA ILE A 730 34.96 -19.87 25.47
C ILE A 730 34.75 -19.56 26.96
N ALA A 731 35.11 -20.49 27.88
CA ALA A 731 35.00 -20.28 29.32
C ALA A 731 35.85 -19.08 29.78
N ALA A 732 37.08 -18.97 29.29
CA ALA A 732 37.96 -17.85 29.55
C ALA A 732 37.40 -16.51 29.01
N ALA A 733 36.90 -16.50 27.78
CA ALA A 733 36.31 -15.31 27.16
C ALA A 733 35.06 -14.82 27.94
N LEU A 734 34.21 -15.74 28.39
CA LEU A 734 33.01 -15.45 29.17
C LEU A 734 33.30 -15.23 30.66
N ARG A 735 34.53 -15.52 31.11
CA ARG A 735 34.95 -15.51 32.55
C ARG A 735 34.03 -16.37 33.41
N ARG A 736 33.61 -17.52 32.90
CA ARG A 736 32.77 -18.52 33.56
C ARG A 736 33.45 -19.87 33.45
N PRO A 737 33.66 -20.61 34.56
CA PRO A 737 34.35 -21.90 34.51
C PRO A 737 33.57 -22.96 33.73
N ASP A 738 32.22 -22.95 33.85
CA ASP A 738 31.34 -23.89 33.18
C ASP A 738 30.28 -23.09 32.36
N PRO A 739 30.64 -22.59 31.16
CA PRO A 739 29.67 -21.90 30.32
C PRO A 739 28.72 -22.90 29.61
N SER A 740 27.48 -22.59 29.53
CA SER A 740 26.57 -23.32 28.65
C SER A 740 26.94 -23.07 27.19
N VAL A 741 27.11 -24.14 26.41
CA VAL A 741 27.52 -24.12 25.01
C VAL A 741 26.54 -24.88 24.14
N VAL A 742 26.49 -24.52 22.86
CA VAL A 742 25.78 -25.25 21.81
C VAL A 742 26.79 -26.04 20.98
N VAL A 743 26.57 -27.32 20.87
CA VAL A 743 27.32 -28.23 19.98
C VAL A 743 26.50 -28.54 18.77
N GLN A 744 27.10 -28.36 17.57
CA GLN A 744 26.46 -28.60 16.27
C GLN A 744 27.37 -29.40 15.33
N PRO A 745 26.85 -30.28 14.45
CA PRO A 745 27.67 -30.90 13.43
C PRO A 745 28.14 -29.82 12.45
N MET A 746 29.41 -29.92 12.02
CA MET A 746 29.95 -29.00 11.03
C MET A 746 29.31 -29.22 9.68
N ARG A 747 28.76 -28.20 9.09
CA ARG A 747 28.24 -28.20 7.70
C ARG A 747 29.21 -27.43 6.81
N ARG A 748 29.52 -28.00 5.65
CA ARG A 748 30.45 -27.42 4.65
C ARG A 748 29.80 -27.35 3.30
N GLY A 749 30.18 -26.33 2.53
CA GLY A 749 29.66 -26.14 1.17
C GLY A 749 28.30 -25.46 1.20
N GLY A 750 27.70 -25.28 0.01
CA GLY A 750 26.48 -24.46 -0.17
C GLY A 750 26.78 -22.97 -0.31
N VAL A 751 25.80 -22.22 -0.77
CA VAL A 751 25.84 -20.76 -0.84
C VAL A 751 25.35 -20.19 0.49
N GLU A 752 26.15 -19.33 1.11
CA GLU A 752 25.77 -18.68 2.36
C GLU A 752 24.78 -17.54 2.09
N MET A 753 23.61 -17.66 2.63
CA MET A 753 22.54 -16.67 2.58
C MET A 753 22.15 -16.22 3.99
N VAL A 754 21.42 -15.14 4.04
CA VAL A 754 20.68 -14.67 5.23
C VAL A 754 19.20 -14.62 4.87
N ALA A 755 18.35 -15.10 5.75
CA ALA A 755 16.90 -14.95 5.63
C ALA A 755 16.28 -14.69 7.00
N GLY A 756 15.19 -13.95 7.05
CA GLY A 756 14.58 -13.63 8.35
C GLY A 756 13.32 -12.78 8.27
N ILE A 757 12.91 -12.33 9.43
CA ILE A 757 11.75 -11.45 9.63
C ILE A 757 12.24 -10.22 10.41
N VAL A 758 11.84 -9.05 9.94
CA VAL A 758 12.07 -7.77 10.64
C VAL A 758 10.72 -7.06 10.78
N HIS A 759 10.38 -6.69 12.00
CA HIS A 759 9.16 -5.91 12.24
C HIS A 759 9.46 -4.42 12.15
N ASP A 760 8.75 -3.73 11.26
CA ASP A 760 8.77 -2.28 11.12
C ASP A 760 7.47 -1.70 11.70
N PRO A 761 7.53 -0.65 12.54
CA PRO A 761 6.33 -0.08 13.16
C PRO A 761 5.28 0.45 12.18
N LEU A 762 5.68 0.86 10.96
CA LEU A 762 4.77 1.39 9.94
C LEU A 762 4.33 0.31 8.95
N PHE A 763 5.27 -0.53 8.47
CA PHE A 763 5.02 -1.53 7.44
C PHE A 763 4.57 -2.88 8.01
N GLY A 764 4.75 -3.09 9.33
CA GLY A 764 4.58 -4.38 9.97
C GLY A 764 5.74 -5.33 9.67
N SER A 765 5.50 -6.62 9.74
CA SER A 765 6.55 -7.61 9.53
C SER A 765 6.92 -7.71 8.05
N LEU A 766 8.23 -7.73 7.79
CA LEU A 766 8.86 -7.86 6.48
C LEU A 766 9.67 -9.15 6.47
N VAL A 767 9.58 -9.94 5.40
CA VAL A 767 10.52 -11.04 5.16
C VAL A 767 11.74 -10.49 4.45
N MET A 768 12.92 -10.92 4.87
CA MET A 768 14.21 -10.50 4.32
C MET A 768 14.97 -11.70 3.77
N ALA A 769 15.62 -11.51 2.64
CA ALA A 769 16.63 -12.40 2.09
C ALA A 769 17.86 -11.58 1.70
N GLY A 770 19.06 -12.14 1.84
CA GLY A 770 20.30 -11.44 1.47
C GLY A 770 21.49 -12.39 1.31
N ALA A 771 22.60 -11.84 0.81
CA ALA A 771 23.89 -12.53 0.79
C ALA A 771 24.35 -12.76 2.24
N GLY A 772 24.83 -13.96 2.54
CA GLY A 772 25.39 -14.34 3.84
C GLY A 772 26.92 -14.16 3.93
N GLY A 773 27.47 -14.61 5.06
CA GLY A 773 28.90 -14.59 5.32
C GLY A 773 29.47 -13.25 5.73
N VAL A 774 30.81 -13.12 5.70
CA VAL A 774 31.54 -11.94 6.16
C VAL A 774 31.32 -10.67 5.34
N HIS A 775 30.66 -10.77 4.20
CA HIS A 775 30.39 -9.65 3.30
C HIS A 775 28.97 -9.06 3.47
N THR A 776 28.15 -9.63 4.35
CA THR A 776 26.73 -9.26 4.53
C THR A 776 26.54 -7.76 4.81
N ASP A 777 27.34 -7.22 5.70
CA ASP A 777 27.24 -5.80 6.10
C ASP A 777 27.92 -4.86 5.11
N LEU A 778 29.01 -5.35 4.45
CA LEU A 778 29.77 -4.54 3.50
C LEU A 778 29.01 -4.33 2.18
N LEU A 779 28.36 -5.37 1.66
CA LEU A 779 27.68 -5.32 0.38
C LEU A 779 26.23 -4.85 0.49
N ALA A 780 25.62 -4.98 1.66
CA ALA A 780 24.21 -4.66 1.94
C ALA A 780 23.24 -5.23 0.87
N ASP A 781 23.58 -6.40 0.30
CA ASP A 781 22.80 -7.06 -0.75
C ASP A 781 21.63 -7.80 -0.11
N ARG A 782 20.53 -7.08 0.09
CA ARG A 782 19.33 -7.55 0.78
C ARG A 782 18.09 -7.20 -0.02
N ALA A 783 17.12 -8.12 -0.03
CA ALA A 783 15.79 -7.94 -0.56
C ALA A 783 14.76 -8.11 0.56
N PHE A 784 13.75 -7.26 0.56
CA PHE A 784 12.65 -7.33 1.53
C PHE A 784 11.33 -7.57 0.80
N GLN A 785 10.36 -8.13 1.52
CA GLN A 785 9.02 -8.39 1.02
C GLN A 785 7.99 -8.14 2.12
N LEU A 786 6.93 -7.37 1.82
CA LEU A 786 5.80 -7.19 2.72
C LEU A 786 4.92 -8.44 2.72
N LEU A 787 4.21 -8.64 3.83
CA LEU A 787 3.19 -9.67 3.93
C LEU A 787 1.90 -9.29 3.17
N PRO A 788 1.20 -10.25 2.59
CA PRO A 788 1.55 -11.66 2.49
C PRO A 788 2.63 -11.93 1.44
N VAL A 789 3.42 -13.00 1.64
CA VAL A 789 4.43 -13.45 0.66
C VAL A 789 3.83 -14.54 -0.21
N THR A 790 3.71 -14.29 -1.52
CA THR A 790 3.26 -15.29 -2.49
C THR A 790 4.42 -16.17 -2.97
N ASP A 791 4.13 -17.27 -3.64
CA ASP A 791 5.12 -18.14 -4.30
C ASP A 791 5.97 -17.34 -5.33
N THR A 792 5.33 -16.47 -6.10
CA THR A 792 6.01 -15.59 -7.05
C THR A 792 6.89 -14.56 -6.33
N ASP A 793 6.41 -13.98 -5.22
CA ASP A 793 7.18 -13.02 -4.42
C ASP A 793 8.43 -13.68 -3.83
N ALA A 794 8.29 -14.87 -3.22
CA ALA A 794 9.42 -15.63 -2.65
C ALA A 794 10.50 -15.94 -3.71
N ALA A 795 10.06 -16.36 -4.90
CA ALA A 795 10.98 -16.62 -6.01
C ALA A 795 11.63 -15.33 -6.56
N ALA A 796 10.95 -14.20 -6.54
CA ALA A 796 11.49 -12.92 -7.00
C ALA A 796 12.49 -12.32 -6.00
N MET A 797 12.35 -12.56 -4.70
CA MET A 797 13.20 -11.98 -3.66
C MET A 797 14.68 -12.26 -3.89
N TRP A 798 15.06 -13.54 -4.01
CA TRP A 798 16.47 -13.91 -4.17
C TRP A 798 17.02 -13.52 -5.55
N ARG A 799 16.17 -13.46 -6.62
CA ARG A 799 16.58 -13.02 -7.96
C ARG A 799 16.92 -11.52 -8.04
N ARG A 800 16.40 -10.71 -7.12
CA ARG A 800 16.73 -9.28 -7.03
C ARG A 800 18.10 -9.02 -6.39
N LEU A 801 18.73 -10.03 -5.77
CA LEU A 801 20.04 -9.88 -5.16
C LEU A 801 21.13 -9.80 -6.24
N ARG A 802 22.12 -8.97 -6.02
CA ARG A 802 23.33 -8.93 -6.87
C ARG A 802 24.09 -10.25 -6.82
N SER A 803 23.98 -10.96 -5.71
CA SER A 803 24.55 -12.30 -5.47
C SER A 803 23.75 -13.44 -6.09
N ALA A 804 22.59 -13.19 -6.72
CA ALA A 804 21.76 -14.22 -7.37
C ALA A 804 22.55 -15.16 -8.31
N PRO A 805 23.52 -14.70 -9.12
CA PRO A 805 24.33 -15.58 -9.95
C PRO A 805 25.08 -16.69 -9.17
N LEU A 806 25.40 -16.47 -7.90
CA LEU A 806 26.02 -17.50 -7.05
C LEU A 806 25.08 -18.68 -6.80
N LEU A 807 23.78 -18.40 -6.71
CA LEU A 807 22.73 -19.42 -6.55
C LEU A 807 22.46 -20.17 -7.85
N GLU A 808 22.68 -19.55 -8.99
CA GLU A 808 22.46 -20.12 -10.33
C GLU A 808 23.66 -20.91 -10.86
N GLY A 809 24.79 -20.93 -10.15
CA GLY A 809 25.97 -21.65 -10.53
C GLY A 809 27.03 -20.78 -11.21
N TYR A 810 27.77 -20.00 -10.44
CA TYR A 810 28.81 -19.10 -10.91
C TYR A 810 30.16 -19.81 -11.05
N ARG A 811 30.86 -19.60 -12.17
CA ARG A 811 32.22 -20.13 -12.45
C ARG A 811 32.37 -21.65 -12.28
N GLY A 812 31.32 -22.42 -12.66
CA GLY A 812 31.40 -23.88 -12.66
C GLY A 812 31.02 -24.52 -11.32
N THR A 813 30.54 -23.73 -10.33
CA THR A 813 29.89 -24.29 -9.14
C THR A 813 28.51 -24.85 -9.52
N PRO A 814 28.08 -25.98 -8.93
CA PRO A 814 26.71 -26.45 -9.17
C PRO A 814 25.66 -25.44 -8.71
N PRO A 815 24.52 -25.35 -9.40
CA PRO A 815 23.40 -24.51 -8.95
C PRO A 815 22.93 -24.95 -7.56
N ALA A 816 22.55 -23.96 -6.75
CA ALA A 816 21.96 -24.19 -5.44
C ALA A 816 20.44 -24.49 -5.55
N ASP A 817 19.87 -25.10 -4.52
CA ASP A 817 18.42 -25.39 -4.45
C ASP A 817 17.60 -24.15 -4.18
N THR A 818 17.40 -23.36 -5.22
CA THR A 818 16.60 -22.11 -5.15
C THR A 818 15.12 -22.37 -4.89
N ALA A 819 14.62 -23.57 -5.16
CA ALA A 819 13.25 -23.96 -4.83
C ALA A 819 13.11 -24.11 -3.30
N ALA A 820 14.06 -24.79 -2.64
CA ALA A 820 14.08 -24.87 -1.18
C ALA A 820 14.25 -23.49 -0.52
N LEU A 821 15.04 -22.57 -1.11
CA LEU A 821 15.16 -21.20 -0.63
C LEU A 821 13.83 -20.46 -0.72
N SER A 822 13.14 -20.56 -1.86
CA SER A 822 11.81 -19.92 -2.05
C SER A 822 10.78 -20.49 -1.08
N ASP A 823 10.80 -21.80 -0.80
CA ASP A 823 9.92 -22.45 0.18
C ASP A 823 10.17 -21.92 1.61
N VAL A 824 11.45 -21.79 2.02
CA VAL A 824 11.79 -21.21 3.33
C VAL A 824 11.32 -19.76 3.44
N LEU A 825 11.47 -18.93 2.39
CA LEU A 825 11.00 -17.55 2.39
C LEU A 825 9.46 -17.46 2.51
N ALA A 826 8.73 -18.35 1.85
CA ALA A 826 7.28 -18.45 1.97
C ALA A 826 6.84 -18.87 3.38
N ARG A 827 7.54 -19.83 4.00
CA ARG A 827 7.31 -20.29 5.38
C ARG A 827 7.59 -19.20 6.40
N LEU A 828 8.63 -18.39 6.19
CA LEU A 828 8.90 -17.20 7.00
C LEU A 828 7.77 -16.18 6.87
N GLY A 829 7.24 -15.97 5.67
CA GLY A 829 6.07 -15.12 5.45
C GLY A 829 4.86 -15.60 6.25
N ARG A 830 4.56 -16.90 6.17
CA ARG A 830 3.45 -17.50 6.92
C ARG A 830 3.65 -17.43 8.45
N LEU A 831 4.86 -17.68 8.93
CA LEU A 831 5.21 -17.54 10.34
C LEU A 831 4.97 -16.11 10.83
N ALA A 832 5.38 -15.11 10.04
CA ALA A 832 5.20 -13.69 10.38
C ALA A 832 3.72 -13.25 10.34
N GLU A 833 2.89 -13.85 9.46
CA GLU A 833 1.45 -13.62 9.43
C GLU A 833 0.75 -14.20 10.66
N ASP A 834 1.10 -15.45 11.03
CA ASP A 834 0.48 -16.17 12.15
C ASP A 834 0.91 -15.61 13.52
N LEU A 835 2.14 -15.04 13.61
CA LEU A 835 2.81 -14.67 14.86
C LEU A 835 3.36 -13.24 14.81
N PRO A 836 2.52 -12.21 14.90
CA PRO A 836 2.95 -10.82 14.86
C PRO A 836 3.87 -10.42 16.04
N GLU A 837 3.93 -11.21 17.12
CA GLU A 837 4.86 -11.05 18.25
C GLU A 837 6.33 -11.27 17.86
N VAL A 838 6.60 -11.86 16.69
CA VAL A 838 7.95 -12.02 16.16
C VAL A 838 8.47 -10.67 15.69
N ALA A 839 9.19 -9.99 16.58
CA ALA A 839 9.78 -8.69 16.27
C ALA A 839 11.02 -8.82 15.39
N GLU A 840 11.77 -9.92 15.55
CA GLU A 840 12.96 -10.19 14.76
C GLU A 840 13.24 -11.70 14.72
N LEU A 841 13.50 -12.21 13.53
CA LEU A 841 13.99 -13.56 13.31
C LEU A 841 15.12 -13.48 12.29
N ASP A 842 16.31 -14.00 12.64
CA ASP A 842 17.50 -14.00 11.79
C ASP A 842 18.04 -15.42 11.63
N LEU A 843 18.02 -15.92 10.41
CA LEU A 843 18.64 -17.19 10.00
C LEU A 843 19.98 -16.86 9.32
N ASN A 844 21.09 -16.88 10.06
CA ASN A 844 22.38 -16.40 9.58
C ASN A 844 23.57 -17.22 10.17
N PRO A 845 24.25 -18.06 9.34
CA PRO A 845 23.99 -18.28 7.92
C PRO A 845 22.89 -19.31 7.65
N LEU A 846 22.22 -19.12 6.52
CA LEU A 846 21.34 -20.08 5.87
C LEU A 846 22.09 -20.69 4.69
N LEU A 847 22.46 -21.97 4.78
CA LEU A 847 23.23 -22.65 3.73
C LEU A 847 22.30 -23.26 2.69
N VAL A 848 22.43 -22.81 1.45
CA VAL A 848 21.70 -23.34 0.30
C VAL A 848 22.59 -24.29 -0.47
N PHE A 849 22.34 -25.60 -0.37
CA PHE A 849 23.08 -26.65 -1.03
C PHE A 849 22.55 -26.90 -2.45
N PRO A 850 23.26 -27.73 -3.28
CA PRO A 850 22.66 -28.20 -4.53
C PRO A 850 21.36 -29.01 -4.34
N HIS A 851 21.18 -29.61 -3.14
CA HIS A 851 19.98 -30.33 -2.73
C HIS A 851 19.65 -29.95 -1.28
N GLY A 852 18.58 -29.19 -1.09
CA GLY A 852 18.07 -28.74 0.21
C GLY A 852 18.80 -27.52 0.79
N ILE A 853 18.37 -27.16 1.97
CA ILE A 853 18.76 -25.93 2.69
C ILE A 853 18.80 -26.20 4.20
N ALA A 854 19.62 -25.48 4.95
CA ALA A 854 19.61 -25.56 6.42
C ALA A 854 20.11 -24.27 7.07
N ALA A 855 19.39 -23.78 8.07
CA ALA A 855 19.84 -22.71 8.93
C ALA A 855 20.87 -23.24 9.93
N VAL A 856 22.06 -22.66 9.95
CA VAL A 856 23.15 -23.03 10.86
C VAL A 856 23.04 -22.28 12.18
N ASP A 857 22.53 -21.06 12.13
CA ASP A 857 22.20 -20.27 13.33
C ASP A 857 20.84 -19.61 13.16
N ALA A 858 20.15 -19.44 14.28
CA ALA A 858 18.83 -18.81 14.32
C ALA A 858 18.68 -17.99 15.59
N LYS A 859 18.27 -16.74 15.45
CA LYS A 859 17.99 -15.84 16.55
C LYS A 859 16.55 -15.38 16.45
N LEU A 860 15.84 -15.36 17.57
CA LEU A 860 14.44 -14.97 17.67
C LEU A 860 14.26 -13.97 18.81
N ARG A 861 13.62 -12.85 18.49
CA ARG A 861 13.19 -11.86 19.48
C ARG A 861 11.68 -11.71 19.45
N LEU A 862 11.05 -11.90 20.60
CA LEU A 862 9.61 -11.77 20.79
C LEU A 862 9.28 -10.49 21.57
N THR A 863 8.21 -9.83 21.17
CA THR A 863 7.65 -8.67 21.87
C THR A 863 6.13 -8.83 21.95
N ALA A 864 5.52 -8.32 23.03
CA ALA A 864 4.07 -8.21 23.05
C ALA A 864 3.63 -7.30 21.91
N THR A 865 2.66 -7.73 21.13
CA THR A 865 2.06 -6.90 20.08
C THR A 865 1.22 -5.81 20.70
N GLY A 866 1.37 -4.58 20.21
CA GLY A 866 0.36 -3.54 20.37
C GLY A 866 -0.90 -3.84 19.51
N ASP A 867 -1.90 -2.97 19.60
CA ASP A 867 -3.09 -3.01 18.71
C ASP A 867 -2.66 -2.72 17.26
N GLU A 868 -2.10 -3.71 16.56
CA GLU A 868 -1.84 -3.57 15.13
C GLU A 868 -3.16 -3.40 14.36
N PRO A 869 -3.22 -2.47 13.40
CA PRO A 869 -4.40 -2.31 12.56
C PRO A 869 -4.68 -3.62 11.80
N ASP A 870 -5.83 -4.21 12.05
CA ASP A 870 -6.28 -5.39 11.32
C ASP A 870 -6.47 -5.05 9.83
N PRO A 871 -5.71 -5.66 8.89
CA PRO A 871 -5.79 -5.34 7.47
C PRO A 871 -7.13 -5.70 6.83
N THR A 872 -7.94 -6.52 7.51
CA THR A 872 -9.26 -6.97 7.04
C THR A 872 -10.39 -6.05 7.47
N ARG A 873 -10.10 -4.96 8.17
CA ARG A 873 -11.10 -3.99 8.62
C ARG A 873 -11.10 -2.75 7.74
N ARG A 874 -12.28 -2.40 7.27
CA ARG A 874 -12.51 -1.12 6.59
C ARG A 874 -12.69 -0.02 7.63
N VAL A 875 -11.61 0.67 7.96
CA VAL A 875 -11.61 1.77 8.94
C VAL A 875 -11.01 3.00 8.30
N LEU A 876 -11.67 4.15 8.48
CA LEU A 876 -11.10 5.44 8.13
C LEU A 876 -9.91 5.74 9.03
N ARG A 877 -8.97 6.52 8.52
CA ARG A 877 -7.77 6.91 9.25
C ARG A 877 -8.12 7.58 10.59
N GLU A 878 -7.54 7.13 11.67
CA GLU A 878 -7.56 7.82 12.96
C GLU A 878 -6.52 8.93 13.00
N PRO A 879 -6.75 10.01 13.77
CA PRO A 879 -5.89 11.19 13.82
C PRO A 879 -4.46 10.91 14.27
#